data_1ba8923591ad39c0ee01d8cf979464fb
#
_entry.id   1ba8923591ad39c0ee01d8cf979464fb
#
_cell.length_a   1.000
_cell.length_b   1.000
_cell.length_c   1.000
_cell.angle_alpha   90.00
_cell.angle_beta   90.00
_cell.angle_gamma   90.00
#
_symmetry.space_group_name_H-M   'P 1'
#
loop_
_entity.id
_entity.type
_entity.pdbx_description
1 polymer ?
#
loop_
_entity_poly.entity_id
_entity_poly.type
_entity_poly.pdbx_seq_one_letter_code
_entity_poly.pdbx_strand_id
1 'polypeptide(L)'
;FILAIIYSVLSINKVQVNQDITSYLPADSETRQGLSIMDEQFVTYGSAKVMLTNVTYNQADELVSELEDIDGVKQVTFDDSSDHYKGTDALFDITFDGTEDEDISKQALNDVKDTLSDYDVYVSTEVGSEEDSAESLSKDMNIILVLAVIIIVVVLMLSTKAYLQIPVLLITFGVAAILNMGTNYWFGTISSITNSIAVVLQLALAIDYAIILCDRFMEEHETLNAEEAVKVALSKAIPEISSSSLTTVSGMVAMMFMQFRLGYDMGIILVKAIIISLISVFFLMPGVLLIFAKGIDNTHHKCYVPKITIVGKFANKTKYIIPPLFIVFLIAAAVFSNNCQYIYDTSSIVSAKKSNAKIAEERIEDTFGKSNQLVVMVPKGDYESEKRVLGKLDNLSYVTSTLGLANVSINDDYVLTDKLNPRQFAELIDIDREVVDVLYMAYAYNQEQYGPVFTGVNDYEVPIIDMFLFLYDQYKEGYVTLDRDLDDKLNTLYDTLHDAQLQLQGSDYSRFVLNLSLPVEGQETYDALEEIRGIAAKYYGTDNVVLVGNSTSDHDLESSFASDNIIISVLTALFVMIILFFTFQSAGLPVLLVLTIQGSIWINFAVPALQGQTVFFIAYLIVSAIQMGATIDYAIVISNRYLQLKKEMQLKDAMIETLNQSFPTIFTSGSILTCAGFLIGEIASDATVASIGVALGRGTLISIILVLFVLPQILLLGDIIIEKTALTMNIARPQKEVAGRVRVTGHVKGYVQGEIDADIQGTFQG
;
A
#
# COMPACT_ATOMS: atom_id res chain seq x y z
N PHE A 1 -4.20 -26.42 17.80
CA PHE A 1 -4.99 -25.32 17.28
C PHE A 1 -5.72 -24.53 18.36
N ILE A 2 -6.45 -25.14 19.31
CA ILE A 2 -7.22 -24.41 20.34
C ILE A 2 -6.35 -23.39 21.09
N LEU A 3 -5.18 -23.80 21.59
CA LEU A 3 -4.25 -22.88 22.28
C LEU A 3 -3.73 -21.77 21.36
N ALA A 4 -3.46 -22.09 20.10
CA ALA A 4 -3.02 -21.11 19.12
C ALA A 4 -4.12 -20.10 18.78
N ILE A 5 -5.38 -20.53 18.69
CA ILE A 5 -6.55 -19.65 18.48
C ILE A 5 -6.70 -18.70 19.69
N ILE A 6 -6.64 -19.22 20.92
CA ILE A 6 -6.74 -18.39 22.13
C ILE A 6 -5.63 -17.34 22.16
N TYR A 7 -4.38 -17.74 21.88
CA TYR A 7 -3.26 -16.81 21.80
C TYR A 7 -3.52 -15.73 20.73
N SER A 8 -3.95 -16.15 19.53
CA SER A 8 -4.18 -15.23 18.43
C SER A 8 -5.28 -14.20 18.74
N VAL A 9 -6.41 -14.65 19.32
CA VAL A 9 -7.50 -13.76 19.71
C VAL A 9 -7.04 -12.71 20.73
N LEU A 10 -6.19 -13.11 21.71
CA LEU A 10 -5.65 -12.18 22.70
C LEU A 10 -4.59 -11.22 22.13
N SER A 11 -3.99 -11.57 21.00
CA SER A 11 -2.92 -10.79 20.36
C SER A 11 -3.40 -9.86 19.25
N ILE A 12 -4.58 -10.08 18.68
CA ILE A 12 -5.12 -9.25 17.57
C ILE A 12 -5.13 -7.75 17.93
N ASN A 13 -5.64 -7.41 19.11
CA ASN A 13 -5.75 -6.01 19.56
C ASN A 13 -4.40 -5.38 19.97
N LYS A 14 -3.30 -6.13 19.89
CA LYS A 14 -1.95 -5.62 20.20
C LYS A 14 -1.13 -5.34 18.95
N VAL A 15 -1.68 -5.60 17.79
CA VAL A 15 -1.02 -5.32 16.52
C VAL A 15 -0.99 -3.81 16.32
N GLN A 16 0.19 -3.26 16.15
CA GLN A 16 0.37 -1.85 15.81
C GLN A 16 0.24 -1.69 14.30
N VAL A 17 -0.52 -0.68 13.87
CA VAL A 17 -0.78 -0.40 12.47
C VAL A 17 -0.32 1.01 12.17
N ASN A 18 0.55 1.16 11.16
CA ASN A 18 1.03 2.44 10.67
C ASN A 18 0.24 2.85 9.42
N GLN A 19 -0.25 4.07 9.40
CA GLN A 19 -1.02 4.62 8.29
C GLN A 19 -0.19 5.52 7.37
N ASP A 20 0.90 6.09 7.89
CA ASP A 20 1.80 6.93 7.12
C ASP A 20 2.56 6.12 6.05
N ILE A 21 2.25 6.38 4.78
CA ILE A 21 2.86 5.73 3.63
C ILE A 21 4.31 6.20 3.42
N THR A 22 4.65 7.41 3.88
CA THR A 22 5.99 7.99 3.70
C THR A 22 7.04 7.25 4.53
N SER A 23 6.62 6.64 5.64
CA SER A 23 7.47 5.79 6.49
C SER A 23 7.99 4.53 5.77
N TYR A 24 7.37 4.16 4.64
CA TYR A 24 7.79 3.03 3.79
C TYR A 24 8.69 3.43 2.63
N LEU A 25 8.99 4.73 2.45
CA LEU A 25 10.00 5.20 1.50
C LEU A 25 11.37 4.56 1.81
N PRO A 26 12.26 4.43 0.81
CA PRO A 26 13.63 4.00 1.05
C PRO A 26 14.29 4.85 2.14
N ALA A 27 15.09 4.21 3.02
CA ALA A 27 15.70 4.92 4.15
C ALA A 27 16.72 5.99 3.72
N ASP A 28 17.22 5.88 2.50
CA ASP A 28 18.16 6.79 1.86
C ASP A 28 17.49 7.83 0.95
N SER A 29 16.14 7.83 0.87
CA SER A 29 15.42 8.87 0.15
C SER A 29 15.52 10.20 0.89
N GLU A 30 15.57 11.29 0.13
CA GLU A 30 15.73 12.63 0.68
C GLU A 30 14.53 13.04 1.53
N THR A 31 13.33 12.75 1.05
CA THR A 31 12.08 13.05 1.78
C THR A 31 12.09 12.38 3.15
N ARG A 32 12.45 11.10 3.24
CA ARG A 32 12.48 10.40 4.54
C ARG A 32 13.52 10.97 5.50
N GLN A 33 14.71 11.32 5.00
CA GLN A 33 15.74 11.98 5.81
C GLN A 33 15.26 13.35 6.27
N GLY A 34 14.65 14.10 5.38
CA GLY A 34 14.12 15.42 5.67
C GLY A 34 12.98 15.41 6.69
N LEU A 35 12.04 14.45 6.60
CA LEU A 35 10.99 14.25 7.60
C LEU A 35 11.58 13.96 8.97
N SER A 36 12.62 13.10 9.06
CA SER A 36 13.30 12.81 10.33
C SER A 36 13.95 14.07 10.93
N ILE A 37 14.56 14.94 10.10
CA ILE A 37 15.10 16.22 10.55
C ILE A 37 13.99 17.16 11.05
N MET A 38 12.84 17.18 10.34
CA MET A 38 11.70 17.98 10.76
C MET A 38 11.18 17.57 12.13
N ASP A 39 10.97 16.27 12.34
CA ASP A 39 10.45 15.72 13.60
C ASP A 39 11.42 15.94 14.77
N GLU A 40 12.73 15.88 14.52
CA GLU A 40 13.75 16.03 15.57
C GLU A 40 14.05 17.47 15.94
N GLN A 41 13.91 18.43 15.01
CA GLN A 41 14.43 19.78 15.20
C GLN A 41 13.37 20.88 15.20
N PHE A 42 12.17 20.63 14.70
CA PHE A 42 11.14 21.65 14.58
C PHE A 42 9.85 21.21 15.26
N VAL A 43 9.14 22.17 15.82
CA VAL A 43 7.77 21.96 16.27
C VAL A 43 6.83 22.22 15.09
N THR A 44 6.00 21.22 14.77
CA THR A 44 4.93 21.38 13.76
C THR A 44 3.59 21.27 14.49
N TYR A 45 2.94 22.41 14.64
CA TYR A 45 1.61 22.46 15.26
C TYR A 45 0.56 21.82 14.35
N GLY A 46 -0.41 21.16 14.95
CA GLY A 46 -1.58 20.68 14.24
C GLY A 46 -2.35 21.83 13.62
N SER A 47 -2.88 21.64 12.41
CA SER A 47 -3.65 22.67 11.70
C SER A 47 -4.88 22.07 11.03
N ALA A 48 -5.88 22.93 10.79
CA ALA A 48 -7.08 22.57 10.05
C ALA A 48 -7.51 23.70 9.13
N LYS A 49 -7.88 23.34 7.89
CA LYS A 49 -8.60 24.20 6.97
C LYS A 49 -10.10 23.95 7.12
N VAL A 50 -10.84 24.94 7.56
CA VAL A 50 -12.26 24.82 7.81
C VAL A 50 -13.02 25.78 6.88
N MET A 51 -13.77 25.20 5.94
CA MET A 51 -14.58 25.99 5.01
C MET A 51 -16.04 25.95 5.42
N LEU A 52 -16.64 27.13 5.48
CA LEU A 52 -18.09 27.32 5.63
C LEU A 52 -18.68 27.80 4.31
N THR A 53 -19.85 27.27 3.94
CA THR A 53 -20.57 27.71 2.76
C THR A 53 -21.82 28.54 3.14
N ASN A 54 -22.21 29.45 2.24
CA ASN A 54 -23.39 30.30 2.40
C ASN A 54 -23.34 31.21 3.63
N VAL A 55 -22.18 31.74 3.97
CA VAL A 55 -21.97 32.73 5.05
C VAL A 55 -21.59 34.07 4.48
N THR A 56 -22.01 35.15 5.16
CA THR A 56 -21.53 36.48 4.82
C THR A 56 -20.18 36.74 5.48
N TYR A 57 -19.38 37.67 4.90
CA TYR A 57 -18.09 38.05 5.47
C TYR A 57 -18.19 38.41 6.98
N ASN A 58 -19.15 39.26 7.35
CA ASN A 58 -19.33 39.69 8.73
C ASN A 58 -19.68 38.54 9.69
N GLN A 59 -20.45 37.54 9.22
CA GLN A 59 -20.74 36.34 10.03
C GLN A 59 -19.47 35.48 10.20
N ALA A 60 -18.66 35.37 9.14
CA ALA A 60 -17.40 34.64 9.23
C ALA A 60 -16.39 35.37 10.14
N ASP A 61 -16.32 36.71 10.05
CA ASP A 61 -15.45 37.55 10.89
C ASP A 61 -15.82 37.45 12.41
N GLU A 62 -17.13 37.43 12.70
CA GLU A 62 -17.62 37.23 14.09
C GLU A 62 -17.22 35.86 14.65
N LEU A 63 -17.21 34.82 13.82
CA LEU A 63 -16.82 33.46 14.23
C LEU A 63 -15.33 33.33 14.54
N VAL A 64 -14.45 34.18 14.01
CA VAL A 64 -13.01 34.15 14.31
C VAL A 64 -12.79 34.23 15.83
N SER A 65 -13.39 35.22 16.48
CA SER A 65 -13.24 35.39 17.94
C SER A 65 -13.84 34.23 18.75
N GLU A 66 -14.94 33.64 18.26
CA GLU A 66 -15.55 32.47 18.91
C GLU A 66 -14.69 31.24 18.80
N LEU A 67 -14.00 31.04 17.65
CA LEU A 67 -13.10 29.94 17.41
C LEU A 67 -11.77 30.11 18.18
N GLU A 68 -11.26 31.35 18.31
CA GLU A 68 -10.06 31.65 19.09
C GLU A 68 -10.27 31.47 20.61
N ASP A 69 -11.50 31.60 21.11
CA ASP A 69 -11.84 31.37 22.51
C ASP A 69 -11.90 29.86 22.88
N ILE A 70 -11.80 28.95 21.91
CA ILE A 70 -11.79 27.50 22.16
C ILE A 70 -10.44 27.08 22.75
N ASP A 71 -10.48 26.35 23.87
CA ASP A 71 -9.28 25.83 24.53
C ASP A 71 -8.50 24.86 23.60
N GLY A 72 -7.22 25.14 23.40
CA GLY A 72 -6.35 24.41 22.47
C GLY A 72 -6.34 24.94 21.04
N VAL A 73 -7.10 26.00 20.72
CA VAL A 73 -6.93 26.79 19.48
C VAL A 73 -5.91 27.89 19.74
N LYS A 74 -4.83 27.88 18.97
CA LYS A 74 -3.73 28.85 19.10
C LYS A 74 -3.98 30.11 18.30
N GLN A 75 -4.48 29.95 17.08
CA GLN A 75 -4.68 31.04 16.12
C GLN A 75 -5.71 30.65 15.05
N VAL A 76 -6.54 31.59 14.66
CA VAL A 76 -7.43 31.49 13.51
C VAL A 76 -7.07 32.59 12.52
N THR A 77 -6.69 32.19 11.30
CA THR A 77 -6.38 33.12 10.23
C THR A 77 -7.57 33.22 9.27
N PHE A 78 -8.12 34.42 9.13
CA PHE A 78 -9.21 34.76 8.22
C PHE A 78 -9.11 36.24 7.85
N ASP A 79 -9.26 36.57 6.58
CA ASP A 79 -9.26 37.94 6.09
C ASP A 79 -10.17 38.10 4.85
N ASP A 80 -10.22 39.30 4.27
CA ASP A 80 -11.02 39.62 3.08
C ASP A 80 -10.33 39.27 1.75
N SER A 81 -9.19 38.60 1.79
CA SER A 81 -8.49 38.14 0.60
C SER A 81 -9.26 37.02 -0.12
N SER A 82 -8.95 36.85 -1.40
CA SER A 82 -9.53 35.75 -2.19
C SER A 82 -9.10 34.32 -1.70
N ASP A 83 -8.14 34.27 -0.82
CA ASP A 83 -7.61 33.00 -0.24
C ASP A 83 -8.46 32.56 0.92
N HIS A 84 -9.14 33.47 1.63
CA HIS A 84 -9.98 33.17 2.80
C HIS A 84 -11.48 33.46 2.55
N TYR A 85 -11.86 34.38 1.64
CA TYR A 85 -13.26 34.62 1.39
C TYR A 85 -13.55 34.77 -0.11
N LYS A 86 -14.42 33.88 -0.64
CA LYS A 86 -14.75 33.86 -2.06
C LYS A 86 -16.24 33.58 -2.30
N GLY A 87 -16.93 34.58 -2.82
CA GLY A 87 -18.37 34.50 -3.06
C GLY A 87 -19.18 34.53 -1.76
N THR A 88 -19.63 33.42 -1.27
CA THR A 88 -20.32 33.23 0.01
C THR A 88 -19.65 32.10 0.83
N ASP A 89 -18.46 31.71 0.45
CA ASP A 89 -17.71 30.64 1.12
C ASP A 89 -16.53 31.29 1.87
N ALA A 90 -16.36 30.94 3.12
CA ALA A 90 -15.29 31.40 4.02
C ALA A 90 -14.36 30.24 4.35
N LEU A 91 -13.06 30.46 4.33
CA LEU A 91 -12.01 29.48 4.70
C LEU A 91 -11.23 30.02 5.91
N PHE A 92 -11.26 29.28 6.99
CA PHE A 92 -10.45 29.53 8.18
C PHE A 92 -9.26 28.60 8.20
N ASP A 93 -8.05 29.16 8.35
CA ASP A 93 -6.86 28.40 8.67
C ASP A 93 -6.65 28.43 10.19
N ILE A 94 -6.89 27.29 10.84
CA ILE A 94 -6.84 27.14 12.29
C ILE A 94 -5.54 26.42 12.67
N THR A 95 -4.78 26.98 13.60
CA THR A 95 -3.61 26.33 14.22
C THR A 95 -3.92 25.99 15.66
N PHE A 96 -3.54 24.81 16.09
CA PHE A 96 -3.78 24.30 17.46
C PHE A 96 -2.54 24.47 18.35
N ASP A 97 -2.70 24.38 19.68
CA ASP A 97 -1.60 24.49 20.65
C ASP A 97 -0.69 23.26 20.70
N GLY A 98 -1.17 22.11 20.25
CA GLY A 98 -0.42 20.86 20.20
C GLY A 98 -0.07 20.43 18.77
N THR A 99 0.68 19.35 18.66
CA THR A 99 0.94 18.67 17.38
C THR A 99 -0.32 17.94 16.88
N GLU A 100 -0.28 17.40 15.66
CA GLU A 100 -1.42 16.70 15.05
C GLU A 100 -1.87 15.46 15.83
N ASP A 101 -0.97 14.82 16.56
CA ASP A 101 -1.23 13.60 17.33
C ASP A 101 -1.64 13.85 18.77
N GLU A 102 -1.44 15.06 19.30
CA GLU A 102 -1.73 15.37 20.69
C GLU A 102 -3.24 15.50 20.95
N ASP A 103 -3.65 15.02 22.14
CA ASP A 103 -5.05 15.02 22.57
C ASP A 103 -5.64 16.43 22.60
N ILE A 104 -4.85 17.47 22.91
CA ILE A 104 -5.30 18.86 22.96
C ILE A 104 -5.77 19.33 21.58
N SER A 105 -5.02 19.03 20.51
CA SER A 105 -5.38 19.40 19.15
C SER A 105 -6.63 18.64 18.68
N LYS A 106 -6.73 17.35 19.02
CA LYS A 106 -7.89 16.51 18.67
C LYS A 106 -9.16 16.99 19.37
N GLN A 107 -9.05 17.39 20.65
CA GLN A 107 -10.17 17.91 21.39
C GLN A 107 -10.59 19.28 20.87
N ALA A 108 -9.66 20.19 20.64
CA ALA A 108 -9.94 21.50 20.07
C ALA A 108 -10.60 21.40 18.68
N LEU A 109 -10.15 20.48 17.82
CA LEU A 109 -10.79 20.22 16.52
C LEU A 109 -12.24 19.75 16.67
N ASN A 110 -12.53 18.91 17.65
CA ASN A 110 -13.91 18.47 17.91
C ASN A 110 -14.78 19.63 18.43
N ASP A 111 -14.25 20.45 19.31
CA ASP A 111 -14.95 21.62 19.84
C ASP A 111 -15.21 22.66 18.72
N VAL A 112 -14.26 22.82 17.77
CA VAL A 112 -14.46 23.62 16.54
C VAL A 112 -15.60 23.06 15.68
N LYS A 113 -15.61 21.73 15.44
CA LYS A 113 -16.69 21.08 14.67
C LYS A 113 -18.05 21.23 15.36
N ASP A 114 -18.09 21.13 16.70
CA ASP A 114 -19.32 21.29 17.47
C ASP A 114 -19.83 22.72 17.47
N THR A 115 -18.95 23.72 17.59
CA THR A 115 -19.28 25.16 17.50
C THR A 115 -19.86 25.51 16.12
N LEU A 116 -19.34 24.90 15.07
CA LEU A 116 -19.77 25.14 13.69
C LEU A 116 -20.88 24.19 13.23
N SER A 117 -21.47 23.39 14.10
CA SER A 117 -22.45 22.31 13.73
C SER A 117 -23.73 22.84 13.07
N ASP A 118 -24.08 24.10 13.27
CA ASP A 118 -25.25 24.75 12.65
C ASP A 118 -24.98 25.23 11.19
N TYR A 119 -23.75 25.12 10.73
CA TYR A 119 -23.30 25.54 9.39
C TYR A 119 -23.01 24.34 8.50
N ASP A 120 -22.93 24.60 7.18
CA ASP A 120 -22.46 23.60 6.21
C ASP A 120 -20.92 23.65 6.17
N VAL A 121 -20.28 22.71 6.88
CA VAL A 121 -18.86 22.71 7.23
C VAL A 121 -18.10 21.65 6.44
N TYR A 122 -16.95 22.04 5.89
CA TYR A 122 -15.96 21.13 5.27
C TYR A 122 -14.63 21.32 5.98
N VAL A 123 -14.10 20.24 6.56
CA VAL A 123 -12.85 20.24 7.33
C VAL A 123 -11.80 19.40 6.65
N SER A 124 -10.66 19.99 6.34
CA SER A 124 -9.45 19.32 5.85
C SER A 124 -8.34 19.50 6.88
N THR A 125 -7.83 18.42 7.45
CA THR A 125 -6.84 18.43 8.54
C THR A 125 -6.11 17.11 8.63
N GLU A 126 -4.86 17.16 9.10
CA GLU A 126 -4.11 15.97 9.51
C GLU A 126 -4.37 15.60 10.99
N VAL A 127 -4.89 16.55 11.81
CA VAL A 127 -5.20 16.31 13.24
C VAL A 127 -6.22 15.19 13.38
N GLY A 128 -5.83 14.09 14.02
CA GLY A 128 -6.67 12.90 14.24
C GLY A 128 -7.05 12.15 12.94
N SER A 129 -6.52 12.53 11.79
CA SER A 129 -6.86 11.94 10.48
C SER A 129 -6.50 10.45 10.42
N GLU A 130 -5.41 10.04 11.08
CA GLU A 130 -5.01 8.64 11.15
C GLU A 130 -6.04 7.79 11.90
N GLU A 131 -6.57 8.26 13.03
CA GLU A 131 -7.56 7.52 13.82
C GLU A 131 -8.91 7.42 13.08
N ASP A 132 -9.37 8.52 12.49
CA ASP A 132 -10.60 8.57 11.68
C ASP A 132 -10.50 7.66 10.45
N SER A 133 -9.35 7.65 9.78
CA SER A 133 -9.06 6.78 8.64
C SER A 133 -9.00 5.32 9.04
N ALA A 134 -8.35 4.99 10.18
CA ALA A 134 -8.29 3.63 10.73
C ALA A 134 -9.68 3.09 11.07
N GLU A 135 -10.51 3.90 11.72
CA GLU A 135 -11.86 3.51 12.09
C GLU A 135 -12.74 3.29 10.86
N SER A 136 -12.68 4.19 9.88
CA SER A 136 -13.40 4.09 8.61
C SER A 136 -12.98 2.84 7.84
N LEU A 137 -11.67 2.63 7.68
CA LEU A 137 -11.12 1.47 6.99
C LEU A 137 -11.48 0.16 7.71
N SER A 138 -11.43 0.12 9.04
CA SER A 138 -11.84 -1.05 9.83
C SER A 138 -13.32 -1.38 9.63
N LYS A 139 -14.21 -0.38 9.60
CA LYS A 139 -15.64 -0.58 9.30
C LYS A 139 -15.86 -1.15 7.90
N ASP A 140 -15.21 -0.57 6.91
CA ASP A 140 -15.30 -1.02 5.52
C ASP A 140 -14.78 -2.45 5.38
N MET A 141 -13.65 -2.77 5.99
CA MET A 141 -13.06 -4.12 5.92
C MET A 141 -13.95 -5.17 6.60
N ASN A 142 -14.63 -4.83 7.68
CA ASN A 142 -15.62 -5.73 8.28
C ASN A 142 -16.80 -6.01 7.33
N ILE A 143 -17.30 -4.99 6.63
CA ILE A 143 -18.36 -5.16 5.63
C ILE A 143 -17.87 -6.03 4.46
N ILE A 144 -16.67 -5.74 3.93
CA ILE A 144 -16.04 -6.52 2.86
C ILE A 144 -15.87 -7.98 3.27
N LEU A 145 -15.40 -8.24 4.49
CA LEU A 145 -15.20 -9.59 5.01
C LEU A 145 -16.51 -10.37 5.07
N VAL A 146 -17.57 -9.76 5.61
CA VAL A 146 -18.90 -10.40 5.68
C VAL A 146 -19.43 -10.71 4.27
N LEU A 147 -19.35 -9.77 3.34
CA LEU A 147 -19.80 -9.97 1.96
C LEU A 147 -18.92 -10.99 1.23
N ALA A 148 -17.62 -11.01 1.44
CA ALA A 148 -16.71 -12.01 0.89
C ALA A 148 -17.09 -13.41 1.38
N VAL A 149 -17.38 -13.59 2.67
CA VAL A 149 -17.86 -14.88 3.21
C VAL A 149 -19.18 -15.29 2.58
N ILE A 150 -20.13 -14.36 2.39
CA ILE A 150 -21.41 -14.65 1.72
C ILE A 150 -21.16 -15.13 0.28
N ILE A 151 -20.30 -14.44 -0.48
CA ILE A 151 -19.95 -14.83 -1.85
C ILE A 151 -19.29 -16.20 -1.86
N ILE A 152 -18.34 -16.45 -0.95
CA ILE A 152 -17.69 -17.76 -0.80
C ILE A 152 -18.74 -18.84 -0.59
N VAL A 153 -19.69 -18.65 0.32
CA VAL A 153 -20.77 -19.61 0.57
C VAL A 153 -21.61 -19.85 -0.68
N VAL A 154 -22.02 -18.79 -1.38
CA VAL A 154 -22.84 -18.90 -2.61
C VAL A 154 -22.08 -19.65 -3.71
N VAL A 155 -20.82 -19.31 -3.94
CA VAL A 155 -20.01 -19.98 -4.97
C VAL A 155 -19.77 -21.44 -4.61
N LEU A 156 -19.48 -21.75 -3.34
CA LEU A 156 -19.31 -23.11 -2.85
C LEU A 156 -20.61 -23.91 -2.94
N MET A 157 -21.78 -23.31 -2.68
CA MET A 157 -23.08 -23.98 -2.88
C MET A 157 -23.30 -24.44 -4.32
N LEU A 158 -22.77 -23.69 -5.29
CA LEU A 158 -22.89 -24.03 -6.71
C LEU A 158 -21.88 -25.09 -7.15
N SER A 159 -20.69 -25.12 -6.54
CA SER A 159 -19.55 -25.90 -7.02
C SER A 159 -19.28 -27.19 -6.25
N THR A 160 -19.64 -27.26 -4.96
CA THR A 160 -19.44 -28.46 -4.13
C THR A 160 -20.45 -29.57 -4.49
N LYS A 161 -20.14 -30.81 -4.06
CA LYS A 161 -20.99 -31.99 -4.27
C LYS A 161 -21.81 -32.37 -3.01
N ALA A 162 -21.54 -31.72 -1.88
CA ALA A 162 -22.29 -31.91 -0.64
C ALA A 162 -22.31 -30.61 0.19
N TYR A 163 -23.46 -30.23 0.73
CA TYR A 163 -23.61 -28.96 1.45
C TYR A 163 -22.73 -28.87 2.71
N LEU A 164 -22.48 -29.99 3.39
CA LEU A 164 -21.63 -30.01 4.59
C LEU A 164 -20.12 -29.91 4.32
N GLN A 165 -19.68 -29.88 3.06
CA GLN A 165 -18.33 -29.45 2.70
C GLN A 165 -18.10 -27.97 3.01
N ILE A 166 -19.14 -27.13 2.89
CA ILE A 166 -19.04 -25.68 3.09
C ILE A 166 -18.61 -25.32 4.51
N PRO A 167 -19.26 -25.83 5.60
CA PRO A 167 -18.77 -25.63 6.96
C PRO A 167 -17.34 -26.11 7.20
N VAL A 168 -16.93 -27.22 6.60
CA VAL A 168 -15.55 -27.75 6.73
C VAL A 168 -14.56 -26.72 6.19
N LEU A 169 -14.83 -26.18 5.01
CA LEU A 169 -14.00 -25.18 4.37
C LEU A 169 -13.99 -23.88 5.19
N LEU A 170 -15.15 -23.39 5.62
CA LEU A 170 -15.27 -22.15 6.40
C LEU A 170 -14.57 -22.24 7.78
N ILE A 171 -14.68 -23.35 8.48
CA ILE A 171 -13.98 -23.58 9.75
C ILE A 171 -12.46 -23.54 9.51
N THR A 172 -11.98 -24.24 8.47
CA THR A 172 -10.55 -24.27 8.16
C THR A 172 -10.01 -22.88 7.85
N PHE A 173 -10.74 -22.09 7.04
CA PHE A 173 -10.34 -20.72 6.69
C PHE A 173 -10.47 -19.75 7.85
N GLY A 174 -11.57 -19.84 8.62
CA GLY A 174 -11.78 -18.97 9.77
C GLY A 174 -10.66 -19.15 10.81
N VAL A 175 -10.24 -20.39 11.06
CA VAL A 175 -9.11 -20.65 11.94
C VAL A 175 -7.82 -20.09 11.35
N ALA A 176 -7.55 -20.32 10.07
CA ALA A 176 -6.35 -19.80 9.40
C ALA A 176 -6.30 -18.25 9.45
N ALA A 177 -7.43 -17.58 9.23
CA ALA A 177 -7.53 -16.12 9.31
C ALA A 177 -7.25 -15.59 10.72
N ILE A 178 -7.88 -16.18 11.74
CA ILE A 178 -7.66 -15.81 13.16
C ILE A 178 -6.18 -16.00 13.53
N LEU A 179 -5.57 -17.10 13.14
CA LEU A 179 -4.15 -17.35 13.40
C LEU A 179 -3.26 -16.34 12.69
N ASN A 180 -3.58 -15.96 11.45
CA ASN A 180 -2.83 -14.97 10.71
C ASN A 180 -2.93 -13.59 11.37
N MET A 181 -4.14 -13.13 11.69
CA MET A 181 -4.35 -11.83 12.32
C MET A 181 -3.61 -11.74 13.67
N GLY A 182 -3.74 -12.74 14.54
CA GLY A 182 -3.11 -12.71 15.85
C GLY A 182 -1.59 -12.81 15.82
N THR A 183 -1.02 -13.51 14.82
CA THR A 183 0.44 -13.61 14.66
C THR A 183 1.06 -12.42 13.95
N ASN A 184 0.29 -11.45 13.45
CA ASN A 184 0.81 -10.17 12.97
C ASN A 184 1.59 -9.44 14.07
N TYR A 185 1.19 -9.62 15.32
CA TYR A 185 1.90 -9.07 16.49
C TYR A 185 3.41 -9.40 16.53
N TRP A 186 3.84 -10.52 15.95
CA TRP A 186 5.27 -10.90 15.90
C TRP A 186 6.12 -10.03 14.99
N PHE A 187 5.49 -9.26 14.10
CA PHE A 187 6.17 -8.41 13.12
C PHE A 187 6.28 -6.95 13.56
N GLY A 188 5.76 -6.63 14.76
CA GLY A 188 5.73 -5.27 15.29
C GLY A 188 4.66 -4.43 14.59
N THR A 189 5.08 -3.30 14.00
CA THR A 189 4.18 -2.40 13.26
C THR A 189 4.04 -2.88 11.82
N ILE A 190 2.80 -2.96 11.33
CA ILE A 190 2.47 -3.30 9.95
C ILE A 190 1.68 -2.17 9.29
N SER A 191 1.73 -2.06 7.96
CA SER A 191 0.96 -1.06 7.22
C SER A 191 -0.55 -1.29 7.35
N SER A 192 -1.31 -0.19 7.40
CA SER A 192 -2.79 -0.20 7.33
C SER A 192 -3.29 -0.89 6.06
N ILE A 193 -2.63 -0.67 4.93
CA ILE A 193 -2.94 -1.31 3.65
C ILE A 193 -2.74 -2.83 3.76
N THR A 194 -1.60 -3.28 4.30
CA THR A 194 -1.32 -4.70 4.53
C THR A 194 -2.35 -5.33 5.46
N ASN A 195 -2.61 -4.69 6.60
CA ASN A 195 -3.57 -5.20 7.59
C ASN A 195 -4.97 -5.38 7.01
N SER A 196 -5.39 -4.44 6.18
CA SER A 196 -6.72 -4.42 5.57
C SER A 196 -6.88 -5.50 4.50
N ILE A 197 -5.92 -5.62 3.59
CA ILE A 197 -6.06 -6.49 2.42
C ILE A 197 -5.68 -7.94 2.75
N ALA A 198 -4.74 -8.18 3.69
CA ALA A 198 -4.14 -9.49 3.91
C ALA A 198 -5.17 -10.58 4.26
N VAL A 199 -6.19 -10.29 5.06
CA VAL A 199 -7.19 -11.28 5.46
C VAL A 199 -8.08 -11.67 4.29
N VAL A 200 -8.54 -10.71 3.49
CA VAL A 200 -9.42 -10.98 2.34
C VAL A 200 -8.64 -11.73 1.26
N LEU A 201 -7.39 -11.34 1.00
CA LEU A 201 -6.52 -12.06 0.08
C LEU A 201 -6.19 -13.47 0.59
N GLN A 202 -5.93 -13.64 1.88
CA GLN A 202 -5.71 -14.96 2.46
C GLN A 202 -6.90 -15.88 2.23
N LEU A 203 -8.13 -15.40 2.51
CA LEU A 203 -9.34 -16.19 2.28
C LEU A 203 -9.48 -16.58 0.81
N ALA A 204 -9.27 -15.63 -0.10
CA ALA A 204 -9.42 -15.85 -1.53
C ALA A 204 -8.34 -16.79 -2.12
N LEU A 205 -7.09 -16.70 -1.64
CA LEU A 205 -5.96 -17.50 -2.13
C LEU A 205 -5.90 -18.90 -1.49
N ALA A 206 -6.28 -19.02 -0.22
CA ALA A 206 -6.17 -20.29 0.50
C ALA A 206 -7.29 -21.29 0.17
N ILE A 207 -8.39 -20.81 -0.40
CA ILE A 207 -9.56 -21.64 -0.68
C ILE A 207 -9.25 -22.78 -1.66
N ASP A 208 -8.37 -22.54 -2.62
CA ASP A 208 -7.96 -23.50 -3.64
C ASP A 208 -7.33 -24.75 -3.02
N TYR A 209 -6.45 -24.55 -2.06
CA TYR A 209 -5.75 -25.64 -1.39
C TYR A 209 -6.72 -26.55 -0.63
N ALA A 210 -7.70 -25.96 0.02
CA ALA A 210 -8.70 -26.74 0.74
C ALA A 210 -9.71 -27.43 -0.18
N ILE A 211 -10.09 -26.79 -1.30
CA ILE A 211 -10.96 -27.42 -2.31
C ILE A 211 -10.27 -28.64 -2.91
N ILE A 212 -8.97 -28.54 -3.27
CA ILE A 212 -8.21 -29.68 -3.81
C ILE A 212 -8.22 -30.87 -2.83
N LEU A 213 -7.96 -30.61 -1.54
CA LEU A 213 -7.99 -31.69 -0.54
C LEU A 213 -9.41 -32.27 -0.36
N CYS A 214 -10.42 -31.40 -0.35
CA CYS A 214 -11.82 -31.81 -0.21
C CYS A 214 -12.30 -32.64 -1.40
N ASP A 215 -11.98 -32.24 -2.62
CA ASP A 215 -12.33 -32.98 -3.84
C ASP A 215 -11.63 -34.34 -3.89
N ARG A 216 -10.34 -34.41 -3.49
CA ARG A 216 -9.62 -35.68 -3.38
C ARG A 216 -10.23 -36.58 -2.31
N PHE A 217 -10.63 -36.02 -1.17
CA PHE A 217 -11.35 -36.80 -0.15
C PHE A 217 -12.67 -37.37 -0.70
N MET A 218 -13.44 -36.59 -1.42
CA MET A 218 -14.71 -37.06 -2.01
C MET A 218 -14.50 -38.17 -3.03
N GLU A 219 -13.46 -38.05 -3.89
CA GLU A 219 -13.12 -39.10 -4.86
C GLU A 219 -12.74 -40.42 -4.17
N GLU A 220 -11.94 -40.38 -3.13
CA GLU A 220 -11.48 -41.59 -2.41
C GLU A 220 -12.58 -42.17 -1.50
N HIS A 221 -13.45 -41.33 -0.96
CA HIS A 221 -14.52 -41.70 -0.07
C HIS A 221 -15.66 -42.48 -0.75
N GLU A 222 -15.76 -42.40 -2.08
CA GLU A 222 -16.69 -43.23 -2.87
C GLU A 222 -16.38 -44.72 -2.74
N THR A 223 -15.13 -45.07 -2.47
CA THR A 223 -14.64 -46.50 -2.44
C THR A 223 -14.06 -46.92 -1.11
N LEU A 224 -13.58 -45.97 -0.29
CA LEU A 224 -12.88 -46.21 0.98
C LEU A 224 -13.71 -45.68 2.16
N ASN A 225 -13.44 -46.23 3.37
CA ASN A 225 -13.97 -45.61 4.58
C ASN A 225 -13.33 -44.23 4.85
N ALA A 226 -13.97 -43.39 5.66
CA ALA A 226 -13.56 -41.99 5.86
C ALA A 226 -12.10 -41.86 6.34
N GLU A 227 -11.61 -42.71 7.23
CA GLU A 227 -10.22 -42.65 7.73
C GLU A 227 -9.18 -43.02 6.66
N GLU A 228 -9.44 -44.01 5.85
CA GLU A 228 -8.56 -44.42 4.76
C GLU A 228 -8.64 -43.38 3.61
N ALA A 229 -9.85 -42.91 3.30
CA ALA A 229 -10.06 -41.88 2.29
C ALA A 229 -9.28 -40.60 2.60
N VAL A 230 -9.28 -40.11 3.85
CA VAL A 230 -8.49 -38.92 4.25
C VAL A 230 -7.01 -39.15 4.09
N LYS A 231 -6.46 -40.34 4.48
CA LYS A 231 -5.02 -40.66 4.35
C LYS A 231 -4.58 -40.68 2.88
N VAL A 232 -5.38 -41.31 2.01
CA VAL A 232 -5.09 -41.44 0.60
C VAL A 232 -5.25 -40.07 -0.08
N ALA A 233 -6.31 -39.32 0.23
CA ALA A 233 -6.54 -37.98 -0.28
C ALA A 233 -5.40 -37.03 0.08
N LEU A 234 -4.94 -37.04 1.33
CA LEU A 234 -3.81 -36.23 1.78
C LEU A 234 -2.52 -36.58 1.01
N SER A 235 -2.22 -37.89 0.85
CA SER A 235 -1.05 -38.33 0.10
C SER A 235 -1.04 -37.88 -1.36
N LYS A 236 -2.23 -37.79 -2.00
CA LYS A 236 -2.38 -37.33 -3.39
C LYS A 236 -2.42 -35.82 -3.51
N ALA A 237 -3.04 -35.13 -2.54
CA ALA A 237 -3.22 -33.69 -2.56
C ALA A 237 -1.93 -32.92 -2.18
N ILE A 238 -1.09 -33.43 -1.26
CA ILE A 238 0.13 -32.73 -0.80
C ILE A 238 1.04 -32.30 -1.97
N PRO A 239 1.41 -33.13 -2.95
CA PRO A 239 2.28 -32.69 -4.04
C PRO A 239 1.63 -31.59 -4.92
N GLU A 240 0.32 -31.68 -5.14
CA GLU A 240 -0.45 -30.73 -5.96
C GLU A 240 -0.57 -29.37 -5.25
N ILE A 241 -0.98 -29.38 -3.99
CA ILE A 241 -1.10 -28.18 -3.15
C ILE A 241 0.28 -27.54 -2.93
N SER A 242 1.33 -28.34 -2.67
CA SER A 242 2.67 -27.80 -2.43
C SER A 242 3.26 -27.13 -3.64
N SER A 243 3.03 -27.64 -4.86
CA SER A 243 3.52 -26.97 -6.07
C SER A 243 2.81 -25.65 -6.34
N SER A 244 1.49 -25.62 -6.17
CA SER A 244 0.68 -24.41 -6.33
C SER A 244 1.01 -23.38 -5.25
N SER A 245 1.02 -23.76 -3.98
CA SER A 245 1.34 -22.81 -2.91
C SER A 245 2.75 -22.23 -3.01
N LEU A 246 3.72 -23.00 -3.53
CA LEU A 246 5.09 -22.54 -3.69
C LEU A 246 5.17 -21.44 -4.78
N THR A 247 4.39 -21.55 -5.87
CA THR A 247 4.31 -20.48 -6.89
C THR A 247 3.68 -19.21 -6.32
N THR A 248 2.62 -19.35 -5.54
CA THR A 248 1.98 -18.20 -4.88
C THR A 248 2.93 -17.54 -3.87
N VAL A 249 3.58 -18.32 -3.01
CA VAL A 249 4.59 -17.82 -2.06
C VAL A 249 5.73 -17.12 -2.80
N SER A 250 6.18 -17.65 -3.95
CA SER A 250 7.28 -17.04 -4.70
C SER A 250 6.94 -15.65 -5.25
N GLY A 251 5.69 -15.44 -5.66
CA GLY A 251 5.20 -14.10 -6.05
C GLY A 251 5.26 -13.10 -4.89
N MET A 252 4.83 -13.55 -3.69
CA MET A 252 4.89 -12.71 -2.48
C MET A 252 6.33 -12.46 -2.02
N VAL A 253 7.21 -13.46 -2.12
CA VAL A 253 8.65 -13.31 -1.81
C VAL A 253 9.30 -12.32 -2.76
N ALA A 254 8.93 -12.28 -4.04
CA ALA A 254 9.47 -11.30 -4.98
C ALA A 254 9.15 -9.85 -4.57
N MET A 255 7.98 -9.59 -3.97
CA MET A 255 7.62 -8.27 -3.44
C MET A 255 8.55 -7.81 -2.31
N MET A 256 9.13 -8.73 -1.54
CA MET A 256 10.05 -8.40 -0.45
C MET A 256 11.37 -7.77 -0.92
N PHE A 257 11.67 -7.82 -2.22
CA PHE A 257 12.86 -7.22 -2.84
C PHE A 257 12.62 -5.81 -3.40
N MET A 258 11.43 -5.24 -3.20
CA MET A 258 11.16 -3.85 -3.57
C MET A 258 11.99 -2.88 -2.71
N GLN A 259 12.38 -1.77 -3.31
CA GLN A 259 12.98 -0.64 -2.60
C GLN A 259 11.94 0.03 -1.71
N PHE A 260 10.72 0.17 -2.21
CA PHE A 260 9.58 0.63 -1.43
C PHE A 260 9.17 -0.43 -0.40
N ARG A 261 9.39 -0.12 0.88
CA ARG A 261 9.30 -1.09 1.99
C ARG A 261 7.92 -1.67 2.23
N LEU A 262 6.87 -1.05 1.71
CA LEU A 262 5.51 -1.61 1.75
C LEU A 262 5.45 -2.98 1.07
N GLY A 263 6.24 -3.19 -0.01
CA GLY A 263 6.35 -4.50 -0.65
C GLY A 263 6.91 -5.58 0.26
N TYR A 264 7.90 -5.24 1.10
CA TYR A 264 8.42 -6.16 2.11
C TYR A 264 7.37 -6.48 3.17
N ASP A 265 6.71 -5.46 3.73
CA ASP A 265 5.68 -5.60 4.75
C ASP A 265 4.53 -6.50 4.27
N MET A 266 3.94 -6.17 3.12
CA MET A 266 2.86 -6.98 2.53
C MET A 266 3.34 -8.37 2.13
N GLY A 267 4.53 -8.49 1.54
CA GLY A 267 5.10 -9.75 1.11
C GLY A 267 5.24 -10.75 2.25
N ILE A 268 5.85 -10.34 3.37
CA ILE A 268 6.09 -11.22 4.52
C ILE A 268 4.79 -11.64 5.23
N ILE A 269 3.83 -10.72 5.37
CA ILE A 269 2.53 -11.02 5.98
C ILE A 269 1.71 -11.98 5.11
N LEU A 270 1.72 -11.81 3.79
CA LEU A 270 1.02 -12.72 2.87
C LEU A 270 1.71 -14.10 2.79
N VAL A 271 3.04 -14.16 2.77
CA VAL A 271 3.77 -15.44 2.86
C VAL A 271 3.40 -16.20 4.12
N LYS A 272 3.40 -15.52 5.28
CA LYS A 272 2.96 -16.10 6.55
C LYS A 272 1.50 -16.56 6.46
N ALA A 273 0.62 -15.76 5.89
CA ALA A 273 -0.80 -16.09 5.73
C ALA A 273 -1.01 -17.38 4.92
N ILE A 274 -0.27 -17.56 3.82
CA ILE A 274 -0.32 -18.78 3.01
C ILE A 274 0.23 -19.98 3.79
N ILE A 275 1.35 -19.83 4.49
CA ILE A 275 1.94 -20.91 5.31
C ILE A 275 0.96 -21.35 6.41
N ILE A 276 0.34 -20.42 7.12
CA ILE A 276 -0.67 -20.74 8.14
C ILE A 276 -1.88 -21.43 7.52
N SER A 277 -2.30 -21.02 6.34
CA SER A 277 -3.39 -21.66 5.60
C SER A 277 -3.04 -23.09 5.21
N LEU A 278 -1.81 -23.35 4.73
CA LEU A 278 -1.33 -24.70 4.44
C LEU A 278 -1.28 -25.58 5.69
N ILE A 279 -0.79 -25.05 6.81
CA ILE A 279 -0.79 -25.75 8.09
C ILE A 279 -2.23 -26.10 8.49
N SER A 280 -3.18 -25.20 8.31
CA SER A 280 -4.58 -25.45 8.62
C SER A 280 -5.19 -26.49 7.68
N VAL A 281 -4.87 -26.45 6.38
CA VAL A 281 -5.35 -27.46 5.41
C VAL A 281 -4.75 -28.84 5.66
N PHE A 282 -3.47 -28.95 5.97
CA PHE A 282 -2.83 -30.26 6.15
C PHE A 282 -3.07 -30.87 7.52
N PHE A 283 -3.24 -30.08 8.57
CA PHE A 283 -3.31 -30.60 9.95
C PHE A 283 -4.68 -30.44 10.62
N LEU A 284 -5.44 -29.38 10.31
CA LEU A 284 -6.76 -29.15 10.89
C LEU A 284 -7.87 -29.79 10.05
N MET A 285 -7.87 -29.51 8.73
CA MET A 285 -8.93 -29.92 7.84
C MET A 285 -9.18 -31.44 7.80
N PRO A 286 -8.16 -32.33 7.84
CA PRO A 286 -8.38 -33.77 7.90
C PRO A 286 -9.23 -34.19 9.10
N GLY A 287 -8.98 -33.61 10.28
CA GLY A 287 -9.79 -33.84 11.48
C GLY A 287 -11.22 -33.37 11.35
N VAL A 288 -11.40 -32.18 10.77
CA VAL A 288 -12.73 -31.60 10.51
C VAL A 288 -13.51 -32.46 9.47
N LEU A 289 -12.86 -32.93 8.40
CA LEU A 289 -13.45 -33.84 7.43
C LEU A 289 -13.95 -35.13 8.07
N LEU A 290 -13.18 -35.73 8.98
CA LEU A 290 -13.59 -36.94 9.70
C LEU A 290 -14.82 -36.69 10.59
N ILE A 291 -14.88 -35.54 11.28
CA ILE A 291 -16.02 -35.18 12.13
C ILE A 291 -17.29 -35.04 11.28
N PHE A 292 -17.19 -34.41 10.10
CA PHE A 292 -18.31 -34.12 9.22
C PHE A 292 -18.59 -35.23 8.19
N ALA A 293 -17.80 -36.30 8.09
CA ALA A 293 -17.89 -37.32 7.05
C ALA A 293 -19.30 -37.91 6.89
N LYS A 294 -19.93 -38.36 7.99
CA LYS A 294 -21.31 -38.88 7.97
C LYS A 294 -22.34 -37.85 7.50
N GLY A 295 -22.10 -36.59 7.81
CA GLY A 295 -22.96 -35.51 7.39
C GLY A 295 -22.80 -35.18 5.90
N ILE A 296 -21.55 -35.24 5.41
CA ILE A 296 -21.22 -35.08 3.99
C ILE A 296 -21.97 -36.13 3.17
N ASP A 297 -21.95 -37.40 3.60
CA ASP A 297 -22.68 -38.52 2.95
C ASP A 297 -24.19 -38.26 2.85
N ASN A 298 -24.76 -37.65 3.90
CA ASN A 298 -26.23 -37.38 3.95
C ASN A 298 -26.67 -36.14 3.18
N THR A 299 -25.72 -35.28 2.77
CA THR A 299 -26.01 -33.98 2.13
C THR A 299 -25.57 -33.90 0.68
N HIS A 300 -25.34 -35.03 0.03
CA HIS A 300 -24.96 -35.11 -1.37
C HIS A 300 -25.98 -34.42 -2.28
N HIS A 301 -25.49 -33.60 -3.19
CA HIS A 301 -26.28 -32.96 -4.24
C HIS A 301 -25.52 -32.91 -5.56
N LYS A 302 -26.23 -32.63 -6.65
CA LYS A 302 -25.64 -32.50 -7.97
C LYS A 302 -24.86 -31.19 -8.04
N CYS A 303 -23.60 -31.25 -8.48
CA CYS A 303 -22.81 -30.05 -8.81
C CYS A 303 -23.54 -29.24 -9.90
N TYR A 304 -23.74 -27.94 -9.67
CA TYR A 304 -24.44 -27.06 -10.63
C TYR A 304 -23.53 -26.49 -11.70
N VAL A 305 -22.20 -26.59 -11.52
CA VAL A 305 -21.23 -26.12 -12.51
C VAL A 305 -21.27 -27.02 -13.74
N PRO A 306 -21.59 -26.47 -14.95
CA PRO A 306 -21.80 -27.28 -16.14
C PRO A 306 -20.48 -27.77 -16.74
N LYS A 307 -20.54 -28.87 -17.49
CA LYS A 307 -19.41 -29.30 -18.33
C LYS A 307 -19.24 -28.32 -19.51
N ILE A 308 -18.02 -27.91 -19.77
CA ILE A 308 -17.67 -26.96 -20.84
C ILE A 308 -17.11 -27.65 -22.11
N THR A 309 -17.70 -28.75 -22.49
CA THR A 309 -17.28 -29.53 -23.67
C THR A 309 -17.21 -28.68 -24.96
N ILE A 310 -18.04 -27.64 -25.07
CA ILE A 310 -18.03 -26.68 -26.18
C ILE A 310 -16.70 -25.95 -26.27
N VAL A 311 -16.15 -25.50 -25.12
CA VAL A 311 -14.85 -24.81 -25.05
C VAL A 311 -13.71 -25.72 -25.48
N GLY A 312 -13.72 -26.98 -25.06
CA GLY A 312 -12.72 -27.97 -25.50
C GLY A 312 -12.78 -28.26 -27.02
N LYS A 313 -13.99 -28.35 -27.59
CA LYS A 313 -14.16 -28.46 -29.06
C LYS A 313 -13.69 -27.21 -29.80
N PHE A 314 -13.98 -26.04 -29.25
CA PHE A 314 -13.50 -24.76 -29.77
C PHE A 314 -11.96 -24.69 -29.74
N ALA A 315 -11.32 -25.07 -28.63
CA ALA A 315 -9.87 -25.11 -28.49
C ALA A 315 -9.22 -26.00 -29.57
N ASN A 316 -9.76 -27.20 -29.78
CA ASN A 316 -9.27 -28.11 -30.82
C ASN A 316 -9.39 -27.55 -32.25
N LYS A 317 -10.47 -26.78 -32.54
CA LYS A 317 -10.72 -26.20 -33.86
C LYS A 317 -9.82 -24.99 -34.14
N THR A 318 -9.50 -24.21 -33.13
CA THR A 318 -8.83 -22.90 -33.26
C THR A 318 -7.35 -22.91 -32.86
N LYS A 319 -6.78 -24.07 -32.54
CA LYS A 319 -5.40 -24.22 -32.06
C LYS A 319 -4.29 -23.63 -32.94
N TYR A 320 -4.57 -23.46 -34.24
CA TYR A 320 -3.61 -22.84 -35.16
C TYR A 320 -3.88 -21.35 -35.43
N ILE A 321 -5.02 -20.83 -34.97
CA ILE A 321 -5.44 -19.44 -35.19
C ILE A 321 -5.22 -18.60 -33.95
N ILE A 322 -5.67 -19.08 -32.77
CA ILE A 322 -5.62 -18.30 -31.53
C ILE A 322 -4.21 -18.04 -31.02
N PRO A 323 -3.26 -19.00 -30.96
CA PRO A 323 -1.94 -18.70 -30.43
C PRO A 323 -1.16 -17.63 -31.20
N PRO A 324 -1.10 -17.63 -32.56
CA PRO A 324 -0.47 -16.54 -33.30
C PRO A 324 -1.18 -15.19 -33.11
N LEU A 325 -2.52 -15.19 -33.10
CA LEU A 325 -3.30 -13.98 -32.83
C LEU A 325 -3.05 -13.45 -31.42
N PHE A 326 -2.95 -14.34 -30.44
CA PHE A 326 -2.64 -13.98 -29.07
C PHE A 326 -1.26 -13.34 -28.93
N ILE A 327 -0.24 -13.82 -29.66
CA ILE A 327 1.10 -13.19 -29.65
C ILE A 327 1.02 -11.73 -30.14
N VAL A 328 0.28 -11.48 -31.24
CA VAL A 328 0.09 -10.11 -31.75
C VAL A 328 -0.66 -9.24 -30.71
N PHE A 329 -1.71 -9.78 -30.11
CA PHE A 329 -2.47 -9.09 -29.07
C PHE A 329 -1.63 -8.84 -27.82
N LEU A 330 -0.79 -9.78 -27.44
CA LEU A 330 0.12 -9.68 -26.31
C LEU A 330 1.17 -8.57 -26.51
N ILE A 331 1.74 -8.43 -27.73
CA ILE A 331 2.65 -7.34 -28.06
C ILE A 331 1.92 -5.98 -27.95
N ALA A 332 0.72 -5.89 -28.49
CA ALA A 332 -0.10 -4.68 -28.38
C ALA A 332 -0.41 -4.35 -26.91
N ALA A 333 -0.83 -5.34 -26.12
CA ALA A 333 -1.12 -5.17 -24.69
C ALA A 333 0.14 -4.73 -23.90
N ALA A 334 1.31 -5.27 -24.23
CA ALA A 334 2.56 -4.86 -23.61
C ALA A 334 2.89 -3.39 -23.90
N VAL A 335 2.70 -2.94 -25.16
CA VAL A 335 2.92 -1.53 -25.53
C VAL A 335 1.94 -0.61 -24.80
N PHE A 336 0.65 -0.95 -24.77
CA PHE A 336 -0.34 -0.13 -24.06
C PHE A 336 -0.12 -0.15 -22.54
N SER A 337 0.21 -1.29 -21.95
CA SER A 337 0.52 -1.40 -20.54
C SER A 337 1.74 -0.55 -20.14
N ASN A 338 2.76 -0.49 -21.03
CA ASN A 338 3.94 0.33 -20.79
C ASN A 338 3.70 1.84 -20.95
N ASN A 339 2.62 2.22 -21.64
CA ASN A 339 2.16 3.61 -21.77
C ASN A 339 1.07 3.97 -20.74
N CYS A 340 0.83 3.14 -19.74
CA CYS A 340 -0.08 3.45 -18.65
C CYS A 340 0.48 4.63 -17.85
N GLN A 341 -0.35 5.61 -17.57
CA GLN A 341 0.02 6.74 -16.72
C GLN A 341 -0.14 6.31 -15.26
N TYR A 342 0.94 6.42 -14.50
CA TYR A 342 0.92 6.14 -13.07
C TYR A 342 0.79 7.45 -12.29
N ILE A 343 0.10 7.38 -11.17
CA ILE A 343 -0.01 8.46 -10.19
C ILE A 343 0.64 8.00 -8.89
N TYR A 344 1.29 8.92 -8.22
CA TYR A 344 2.00 8.69 -6.96
C TYR A 344 1.29 9.37 -5.80
N ASP A 345 0.62 10.48 -6.06
CA ASP A 345 -0.22 11.19 -5.09
C ASP A 345 -1.50 10.40 -4.79
N THR A 346 -1.71 10.08 -3.52
CA THR A 346 -2.93 9.38 -3.03
C THR A 346 -4.18 10.23 -3.20
N SER A 347 -4.06 11.56 -3.16
CA SER A 347 -5.17 12.49 -3.33
C SER A 347 -5.75 12.47 -4.73
N SER A 348 -4.94 12.11 -5.73
CA SER A 348 -5.32 12.02 -7.14
C SER A 348 -6.01 10.71 -7.54
N ILE A 349 -6.13 9.73 -6.61
CA ILE A 349 -6.76 8.44 -6.91
C ILE A 349 -8.28 8.58 -6.99
N VAL A 350 -8.86 8.12 -8.09
CA VAL A 350 -10.31 8.04 -8.24
C VAL A 350 -10.83 6.77 -7.59
N SER A 351 -11.55 6.89 -6.47
CA SER A 351 -12.25 5.80 -5.80
C SER A 351 -13.76 5.87 -6.01
N ALA A 352 -14.43 4.71 -6.00
CA ALA A 352 -15.90 4.64 -6.11
C ALA A 352 -16.59 5.26 -4.89
N LYS A 353 -16.01 5.12 -3.71
CA LYS A 353 -16.46 5.72 -2.46
C LYS A 353 -15.43 6.73 -1.97
N LYS A 354 -15.87 7.98 -1.75
CA LYS A 354 -15.02 9.03 -1.16
C LYS A 354 -15.26 9.11 0.34
N SER A 355 -14.20 9.31 1.11
CA SER A 355 -14.31 9.65 2.53
C SER A 355 -14.82 11.08 2.71
N ASN A 356 -15.37 11.40 3.89
CA ASN A 356 -15.80 12.78 4.18
C ASN A 356 -14.61 13.76 4.12
N ALA A 357 -13.43 13.36 4.59
CA ALA A 357 -12.21 14.16 4.48
C ALA A 357 -11.88 14.46 3.01
N LYS A 358 -11.97 13.47 2.11
CA LYS A 358 -11.71 13.67 0.68
C LYS A 358 -12.74 14.59 0.01
N ILE A 359 -14.01 14.49 0.42
CA ILE A 359 -15.07 15.39 -0.08
C ILE A 359 -14.78 16.83 0.37
N ALA A 360 -14.34 17.01 1.63
CA ALA A 360 -14.00 18.32 2.17
C ALA A 360 -12.76 18.91 1.45
N GLU A 361 -11.69 18.15 1.30
CA GLU A 361 -10.48 18.52 0.58
C GLU A 361 -10.80 19.00 -0.84
N GLU A 362 -11.50 18.17 -1.64
CA GLU A 362 -11.90 18.51 -3.00
C GLU A 362 -12.76 19.78 -3.04
N ARG A 363 -13.68 19.95 -2.08
CA ARG A 363 -14.56 21.11 -2.04
C ARG A 363 -13.79 22.39 -1.73
N ILE A 364 -12.82 22.33 -0.81
CA ILE A 364 -11.91 23.43 -0.49
C ILE A 364 -11.04 23.78 -1.70
N GLU A 365 -10.42 22.76 -2.32
CA GLU A 365 -9.58 22.94 -3.51
C GLU A 365 -10.34 23.51 -4.71
N ASP A 366 -11.57 23.05 -4.95
CA ASP A 366 -12.42 23.56 -6.05
C ASP A 366 -12.77 25.04 -5.85
N THR A 367 -12.89 25.49 -4.59
CA THR A 367 -13.29 26.86 -4.26
C THR A 367 -12.08 27.79 -4.16
N PHE A 368 -11.08 27.43 -3.38
CA PHE A 368 -9.95 28.30 -3.05
C PHE A 368 -8.67 27.99 -3.84
N GLY A 369 -8.63 26.85 -4.53
CA GLY A 369 -7.49 26.40 -5.30
C GLY A 369 -6.67 25.33 -4.58
N LYS A 370 -5.82 24.65 -5.35
CA LYS A 370 -4.91 23.64 -4.79
C LYS A 370 -3.74 24.34 -4.09
N SER A 371 -3.36 23.81 -2.92
CA SER A 371 -2.18 24.25 -2.19
C SER A 371 -1.13 23.13 -2.24
N ASN A 372 0.06 23.45 -2.72
CA ASN A 372 1.21 22.55 -2.72
C ASN A 372 2.30 23.18 -1.85
N GLN A 373 2.43 22.68 -0.64
CA GLN A 373 3.40 23.18 0.33
C GLN A 373 4.71 22.42 0.21
N LEU A 374 5.81 23.18 0.18
CA LEU A 374 7.17 22.68 0.14
C LEU A 374 7.99 23.29 1.28
N VAL A 375 8.69 22.48 2.01
CA VAL A 375 9.65 22.89 3.02
C VAL A 375 11.06 22.80 2.43
N VAL A 376 11.84 23.85 2.63
CA VAL A 376 13.27 23.91 2.29
C VAL A 376 14.06 24.11 3.57
N MET A 377 14.91 23.14 3.92
CA MET A 377 15.78 23.22 5.09
C MET A 377 17.21 23.51 4.66
N VAL A 378 17.82 24.48 5.32
CA VAL A 378 19.21 24.93 5.10
C VAL A 378 19.96 25.04 6.42
N PRO A 379 21.30 24.95 6.46
CA PRO A 379 22.06 25.18 7.69
C PRO A 379 21.76 26.54 8.31
N LYS A 380 21.46 26.57 9.60
CA LYS A 380 21.10 27.79 10.32
C LYS A 380 22.26 28.74 10.54
N GLY A 381 21.95 30.00 10.83
CA GLY A 381 22.88 30.98 11.41
C GLY A 381 23.39 32.05 10.46
N ASP A 382 22.98 32.03 9.18
CA ASP A 382 23.30 33.07 8.21
C ASP A 382 22.02 33.76 7.73
N TYR A 383 21.45 34.62 8.56
CA TYR A 383 20.20 35.36 8.24
C TYR A 383 20.28 36.18 6.95
N GLU A 384 21.48 36.70 6.61
CA GLU A 384 21.68 37.41 5.36
C GLU A 384 21.55 36.53 4.12
N SER A 385 22.09 35.32 4.18
CA SER A 385 21.91 34.33 3.13
C SER A 385 20.49 33.81 3.09
N GLU A 386 19.86 33.57 4.25
CA GLU A 386 18.44 33.18 4.36
C GLU A 386 17.52 34.22 3.69
N LYS A 387 17.68 35.51 4.03
CA LYS A 387 16.92 36.64 3.44
C LYS A 387 17.09 36.71 1.92
N ARG A 388 18.33 36.50 1.41
CA ARG A 388 18.60 36.51 -0.04
C ARG A 388 18.01 35.30 -0.76
N VAL A 389 18.04 34.13 -0.13
CA VAL A 389 17.40 32.91 -0.69
C VAL A 389 15.90 33.10 -0.74
N LEU A 390 15.26 33.46 0.38
CA LEU A 390 13.83 33.71 0.46
C LEU A 390 13.37 34.74 -0.58
N GLY A 391 14.09 35.88 -0.70
CA GLY A 391 13.76 36.92 -1.69
C GLY A 391 13.93 36.46 -3.14
N LYS A 392 14.78 35.45 -3.43
CA LYS A 392 14.86 34.86 -4.78
C LYS A 392 13.77 33.85 -5.03
N LEU A 393 13.39 33.06 -4.02
CA LEU A 393 12.33 32.09 -4.10
C LEU A 393 10.97 32.77 -4.28
N ASP A 394 10.74 33.87 -3.56
CA ASP A 394 9.52 34.68 -3.65
C ASP A 394 9.32 35.34 -5.04
N ASN A 395 10.41 35.57 -5.79
CA ASN A 395 10.35 36.10 -7.16
C ASN A 395 10.07 35.03 -8.23
N LEU A 396 9.92 33.75 -7.88
CA LEU A 396 9.55 32.71 -8.84
C LEU A 396 8.07 32.77 -9.15
N SER A 397 7.69 32.70 -10.43
CA SER A 397 6.31 32.90 -10.88
C SER A 397 5.32 31.84 -10.35
N TYR A 398 5.82 30.70 -9.92
CA TYR A 398 5.03 29.58 -9.40
C TYR A 398 5.07 29.50 -7.86
N VAL A 399 5.77 30.38 -7.18
CA VAL A 399 5.75 30.52 -5.72
C VAL A 399 4.75 31.60 -5.35
N THR A 400 3.75 31.25 -4.55
CA THR A 400 2.69 32.19 -4.12
C THR A 400 3.05 32.88 -2.82
N SER A 401 3.76 32.19 -1.93
CA SER A 401 4.26 32.77 -0.68
C SER A 401 5.49 32.03 -0.17
N THR A 402 6.32 32.74 0.58
CA THR A 402 7.46 32.18 1.29
C THR A 402 7.42 32.60 2.75
N LEU A 403 7.73 31.69 3.67
CA LEU A 403 7.84 31.95 5.10
C LEU A 403 9.15 31.38 5.64
N GLY A 404 9.92 32.17 6.29
CA GLY A 404 11.13 31.78 7.01
C GLY A 404 11.45 32.85 8.04
N LEU A 405 12.26 32.57 9.04
CA LEU A 405 12.55 33.52 10.13
C LEU A 405 13.08 34.87 9.58
N ALA A 406 13.80 34.84 8.46
CA ALA A 406 14.43 36.01 7.87
C ALA A 406 13.49 36.92 7.05
N ASN A 407 12.20 36.56 6.91
CA ASN A 407 11.20 37.41 6.25
C ASN A 407 9.92 37.63 7.07
N VAL A 408 9.90 37.19 8.34
CA VAL A 408 8.79 37.51 9.26
C VAL A 408 8.87 38.99 9.64
N SER A 409 7.84 39.77 9.26
CA SER A 409 7.76 41.18 9.57
C SER A 409 7.33 41.40 11.01
N ILE A 410 7.97 42.34 11.72
CA ILE A 410 7.57 42.85 13.02
C ILE A 410 6.62 44.03 12.82
N ASN A 411 6.94 44.88 11.85
CA ASN A 411 6.16 46.06 11.45
C ASN A 411 6.51 46.40 9.97
N ASP A 412 6.01 47.51 9.45
CA ASP A 412 6.26 47.93 8.07
C ASP A 412 7.74 48.16 7.74
N ASP A 413 8.59 48.43 8.72
CA ASP A 413 10.00 48.82 8.51
C ASP A 413 11.02 47.69 8.78
N TYR A 414 10.68 46.68 9.62
CA TYR A 414 11.64 45.70 10.12
C TYR A 414 11.14 44.26 10.05
N VAL A 415 12.06 43.35 9.73
CA VAL A 415 11.88 41.91 9.88
C VAL A 415 12.66 41.38 11.10
N LEU A 416 12.26 40.24 11.65
CA LEU A 416 12.83 39.64 12.88
C LEU A 416 14.35 39.52 12.90
N THR A 417 14.95 39.31 11.74
CA THR A 417 16.40 39.08 11.60
C THR A 417 17.19 40.32 11.21
N ASP A 418 16.53 41.48 11.06
CA ASP A 418 17.23 42.74 10.80
C ASP A 418 18.12 43.12 11.99
N LYS A 419 19.31 43.61 11.68
CA LYS A 419 20.29 43.98 12.71
C LYS A 419 20.08 45.43 13.11
N LEU A 420 19.79 45.65 14.37
CA LEU A 420 19.62 46.99 14.94
C LEU A 420 20.75 47.34 15.88
N ASN A 421 21.14 48.65 15.89
CA ASN A 421 21.97 49.19 16.94
C ASN A 421 21.12 49.54 18.20
N PRO A 422 21.78 49.84 19.36
CA PRO A 422 21.03 50.09 20.60
C PRO A 422 19.99 51.22 20.51
N ARG A 423 20.24 52.23 19.70
CA ARG A 423 19.30 53.32 19.53
C ARG A 423 18.03 52.87 18.78
N GLN A 424 18.22 52.22 17.67
CA GLN A 424 17.10 51.68 16.87
C GLN A 424 16.28 50.66 17.66
N PHE A 425 16.94 49.77 18.40
CA PHE A 425 16.26 48.80 19.21
C PHE A 425 15.47 49.43 20.37
N ALA A 426 16.03 50.46 21.03
CA ALA A 426 15.36 51.25 22.07
C ALA A 426 14.12 51.95 21.55
N GLU A 427 14.17 52.52 20.31
CA GLU A 427 13.03 53.15 19.63
C GLU A 427 11.96 52.09 19.25
N LEU A 428 12.36 50.89 18.88
CA LEU A 428 11.44 49.81 18.46
C LEU A 428 10.60 49.29 19.64
N ILE A 429 11.22 49.10 20.82
CA ILE A 429 10.58 48.45 21.98
C ILE A 429 10.14 49.45 23.05
N ASP A 430 10.31 50.75 22.81
CA ASP A 430 9.97 51.87 23.71
C ASP A 430 10.60 51.75 25.14
N ILE A 431 11.87 51.42 25.20
CA ILE A 431 12.67 51.33 26.44
C ILE A 431 13.78 52.37 26.43
N ASP A 432 14.15 52.86 27.64
CA ASP A 432 15.22 53.82 27.81
C ASP A 432 16.57 53.33 27.18
N ARG A 433 17.19 54.15 26.37
CA ARG A 433 18.41 53.85 25.66
C ARG A 433 19.55 53.40 26.60
N GLU A 434 19.63 53.98 27.79
CA GLU A 434 20.68 53.61 28.77
C GLU A 434 20.58 52.14 29.22
N VAL A 435 19.35 51.64 29.33
CA VAL A 435 19.08 50.23 29.66
C VAL A 435 19.47 49.34 28.49
N VAL A 436 19.14 49.74 27.26
CA VAL A 436 19.47 48.98 26.05
C VAL A 436 20.97 48.97 25.78
N ASP A 437 21.69 50.08 26.04
CA ASP A 437 23.17 50.13 25.92
C ASP A 437 23.83 49.08 26.86
N VAL A 438 23.31 48.92 28.10
CA VAL A 438 23.78 47.91 29.05
C VAL A 438 23.44 46.50 28.58
N LEU A 439 22.22 46.31 28.03
CA LEU A 439 21.79 45.04 27.47
C LEU A 439 22.68 44.57 26.32
N TYR A 440 23.03 45.49 25.38
CA TYR A 440 23.93 45.19 24.26
C TYR A 440 25.35 44.87 24.74
N MET A 441 25.86 45.56 25.79
CA MET A 441 27.15 45.21 26.42
C MET A 441 27.11 43.81 27.03
N ALA A 442 26.02 43.47 27.73
CA ALA A 442 25.84 42.14 28.33
C ALA A 442 25.77 41.06 27.26
N TYR A 443 25.03 41.32 26.18
CA TYR A 443 24.95 40.40 25.03
C TYR A 443 26.33 40.18 24.38
N ALA A 444 27.06 41.27 24.08
CA ALA A 444 28.40 41.19 23.50
C ALA A 444 29.37 40.39 24.40
N TYR A 445 29.28 40.59 25.71
CA TYR A 445 30.06 39.84 26.68
C TYR A 445 29.71 38.34 26.69
N ASN A 446 28.41 38.03 26.66
CA ASN A 446 27.91 36.64 26.62
C ASN A 446 28.32 35.91 25.33
N GLN A 447 28.38 36.64 24.21
CA GLN A 447 28.85 36.13 22.92
C GLN A 447 30.36 36.14 22.73
N GLU A 448 31.13 36.44 23.80
CA GLU A 448 32.61 36.58 23.80
C GLU A 448 33.13 37.65 22.81
N GLN A 449 32.28 38.60 22.41
CA GLN A 449 32.61 39.72 21.53
C GLN A 449 33.02 40.94 22.33
N TYR A 450 34.27 40.97 22.77
CA TYR A 450 34.75 41.99 23.69
C TYR A 450 35.00 43.36 23.04
N GLY A 451 35.13 43.45 21.70
CA GLY A 451 35.33 44.70 20.97
C GLY A 451 34.30 45.78 21.35
N PRO A 452 32.99 45.55 21.15
CA PRO A 452 31.92 46.49 21.50
C PRO A 452 31.93 46.87 22.98
N VAL A 453 32.30 45.97 23.89
CA VAL A 453 32.36 46.23 25.34
C VAL A 453 33.43 47.29 25.67
N PHE A 454 34.56 47.32 24.95
CA PHE A 454 35.64 48.26 25.19
C PHE A 454 35.54 49.55 24.36
N THR A 455 35.00 49.48 23.14
CA THR A 455 34.91 50.65 22.23
C THR A 455 33.58 51.37 22.29
N GLY A 456 32.56 50.80 22.95
CA GLY A 456 31.19 51.29 23.00
C GLY A 456 30.30 50.59 22.00
N VAL A 457 28.99 50.47 22.34
CA VAL A 457 27.98 49.68 21.61
C VAL A 457 27.21 50.47 20.55
N ASN A 458 27.55 51.74 20.30
CA ASN A 458 26.73 52.59 19.41
C ASN A 458 26.59 52.06 17.98
N ASP A 459 27.64 51.42 17.46
CA ASP A 459 27.69 50.87 16.10
C ASP A 459 27.61 49.30 16.14
N TYR A 460 27.34 48.71 17.30
CA TYR A 460 27.18 47.26 17.42
C TYR A 460 25.76 46.88 17.08
N GLU A 461 25.60 46.12 16.00
CA GLU A 461 24.32 45.70 15.50
C GLU A 461 24.07 44.22 15.82
N VAL A 462 22.89 43.91 16.36
CA VAL A 462 22.41 42.55 16.73
C VAL A 462 21.07 42.30 16.10
N PRO A 463 20.81 41.08 15.57
CA PRO A 463 19.47 40.71 15.08
C PRO A 463 18.40 40.97 16.14
N ILE A 464 17.27 41.47 15.73
CA ILE A 464 16.14 41.83 16.62
C ILE A 464 15.73 40.65 17.47
N ILE A 465 15.54 39.49 16.83
CA ILE A 465 15.11 38.26 17.53
C ILE A 465 16.12 37.85 18.61
N ASP A 466 17.41 37.86 18.30
CA ASP A 466 18.44 37.42 19.23
C ASP A 466 18.52 38.37 20.44
N MET A 467 18.39 39.68 20.19
CA MET A 467 18.40 40.68 21.26
C MET A 467 17.13 40.60 22.11
N PHE A 468 15.99 40.36 21.48
CA PHE A 468 14.71 40.27 22.18
C PHE A 468 14.68 39.03 23.10
N LEU A 469 15.09 37.87 22.61
CA LEU A 469 15.19 36.65 23.41
C LEU A 469 16.17 36.81 24.57
N PHE A 470 17.32 37.46 24.33
CA PHE A 470 18.30 37.78 25.39
C PHE A 470 17.70 38.74 26.43
N LEU A 471 16.96 39.78 26.03
CA LEU A 471 16.25 40.67 26.95
C LEU A 471 15.28 39.89 27.83
N TYR A 472 14.50 38.99 27.25
CA TYR A 472 13.54 38.18 27.98
C TYR A 472 14.20 37.25 29.01
N ASP A 473 15.33 36.63 28.64
CA ASP A 473 16.12 35.82 29.56
C ASP A 473 16.63 36.65 30.75
N GLN A 474 17.18 37.86 30.47
CA GLN A 474 17.63 38.76 31.53
C GLN A 474 16.49 39.24 32.41
N TYR A 475 15.32 39.42 31.87
CA TYR A 475 14.09 39.75 32.63
C TYR A 475 13.67 38.58 33.53
N LYS A 476 13.61 37.36 33.04
CA LYS A 476 13.29 36.16 33.84
C LYS A 476 14.31 35.88 34.96
N GLU A 477 15.59 36.15 34.73
CA GLU A 477 16.65 36.05 35.73
C GLU A 477 16.61 37.18 36.77
N GLY A 478 15.78 38.21 36.56
CA GLY A 478 15.58 39.30 37.47
C GLY A 478 16.62 40.43 37.38
N TYR A 479 17.41 40.45 36.29
CA TYR A 479 18.36 41.56 36.05
C TYR A 479 17.70 42.79 35.43
N VAL A 480 16.54 42.62 34.79
CA VAL A 480 15.70 43.71 34.28
C VAL A 480 14.35 43.66 34.96
N THR A 481 13.82 44.83 35.37
CA THR A 481 12.49 44.96 35.97
C THR A 481 11.63 45.86 35.08
N LEU A 482 10.45 45.39 34.75
CA LEU A 482 9.49 46.08 33.88
C LEU A 482 8.24 46.44 34.69
N ASP A 483 7.45 47.43 34.27
CA ASP A 483 6.12 47.67 34.80
C ASP A 483 5.13 46.62 34.26
N ARG A 484 3.91 46.55 34.83
CA ARG A 484 2.94 45.50 34.51
C ARG A 484 2.49 45.51 33.06
N ASP A 485 2.31 46.70 32.47
CA ASP A 485 1.82 46.81 31.10
C ASP A 485 2.88 46.34 30.08
N LEU A 486 4.15 46.59 30.38
CA LEU A 486 5.30 46.09 29.61
C LEU A 486 5.56 44.60 29.87
N ASP A 487 5.30 44.08 31.08
CA ASP A 487 5.42 42.68 31.44
C ASP A 487 4.45 41.82 30.59
N ASP A 488 3.16 42.17 30.58
CA ASP A 488 2.16 41.46 29.79
C ASP A 488 2.47 41.48 28.30
N LYS A 489 2.87 42.62 27.75
CA LYS A 489 3.27 42.76 26.36
C LYS A 489 4.53 41.93 26.01
N LEU A 490 5.54 41.97 26.92
CA LEU A 490 6.79 41.23 26.71
C LEU A 490 6.55 39.72 26.70
N ASN A 491 5.71 39.21 27.61
CA ASN A 491 5.35 37.80 27.65
C ASN A 491 4.59 37.38 26.37
N THR A 492 3.57 38.14 25.96
CA THR A 492 2.81 37.85 24.75
C THR A 492 3.71 37.85 23.51
N LEU A 493 4.59 38.83 23.38
CA LEU A 493 5.50 38.92 22.25
C LEU A 493 6.55 37.80 22.30
N TYR A 494 7.03 37.44 23.49
CA TYR A 494 7.95 36.31 23.65
C TYR A 494 7.31 35.00 23.18
N ASP A 495 6.10 34.70 23.61
CA ASP A 495 5.41 33.49 23.20
C ASP A 495 5.29 33.41 21.65
N THR A 496 4.88 34.52 21.01
CA THR A 496 4.79 34.60 19.56
C THR A 496 6.15 34.40 18.85
N LEU A 497 7.19 35.07 19.32
CA LEU A 497 8.52 35.01 18.71
C LEU A 497 9.22 33.66 18.96
N HIS A 498 9.04 33.12 20.17
CA HIS A 498 9.58 31.83 20.54
C HIS A 498 8.93 30.70 19.72
N ASP A 499 7.63 30.76 19.53
CA ASP A 499 6.90 29.83 18.69
C ASP A 499 7.34 29.91 17.23
N ALA A 500 7.47 31.11 16.67
CA ALA A 500 8.01 31.29 15.33
C ALA A 500 9.44 30.72 15.20
N GLN A 501 10.27 30.91 16.25
CA GLN A 501 11.60 30.32 16.28
C GLN A 501 11.54 28.81 16.32
N LEU A 502 10.73 28.18 17.19
CA LEU A 502 10.59 26.73 17.29
C LEU A 502 10.09 26.11 15.99
N GLN A 503 9.26 26.82 15.22
CA GLN A 503 8.77 26.34 13.95
C GLN A 503 9.76 26.54 12.79
N LEU A 504 10.52 27.64 12.78
CA LEU A 504 11.31 28.04 11.62
C LEU A 504 12.82 27.89 11.80
N GLN A 505 13.31 27.63 13.02
CA GLN A 505 14.72 27.44 13.30
C GLN A 505 14.96 26.30 14.30
N GLY A 506 15.59 25.24 13.83
CA GLY A 506 15.98 24.08 14.65
C GLY A 506 17.36 24.25 15.31
N SER A 507 17.93 23.13 15.77
CA SER A 507 19.30 23.09 16.32
C SER A 507 20.36 23.34 15.25
N ASP A 508 20.22 22.75 14.07
CA ASP A 508 21.21 22.75 13.00
C ASP A 508 20.69 23.37 11.70
N TYR A 509 19.37 23.43 11.52
CA TYR A 509 18.71 23.86 10.28
C TYR A 509 17.77 25.04 10.53
N SER A 510 17.64 25.93 9.51
CA SER A 510 16.54 26.87 9.33
C SER A 510 15.55 26.29 8.32
N ARG A 511 14.24 26.45 8.58
CA ARG A 511 13.14 25.95 7.75
C ARG A 511 12.48 27.11 7.00
N PHE A 512 12.36 26.94 5.67
CA PHE A 512 11.53 27.82 4.84
C PHE A 512 10.31 27.04 4.37
N VAL A 513 9.14 27.63 4.49
CA VAL A 513 7.88 27.07 4.02
C VAL A 513 7.47 27.85 2.76
N LEU A 514 7.29 27.15 1.66
CA LEU A 514 6.89 27.71 0.37
C LEU A 514 5.52 27.16 -0.01
N ASN A 515 4.64 28.00 -0.52
CA ASN A 515 3.42 27.57 -1.17
C ASN A 515 3.58 27.71 -2.69
N LEU A 516 3.33 26.62 -3.41
CA LEU A 516 3.48 26.56 -4.85
C LEU A 516 2.10 26.55 -5.52
N SER A 517 1.98 27.23 -6.65
CA SER A 517 0.78 27.17 -7.51
C SER A 517 0.78 25.96 -8.47
N LEU A 518 1.85 25.17 -8.45
CA LEU A 518 2.01 23.95 -9.25
C LEU A 518 1.27 22.77 -8.61
N PRO A 519 0.80 21.81 -9.42
CA PRO A 519 0.25 20.56 -8.86
C PRO A 519 1.30 19.81 -8.04
N VAL A 520 0.85 18.90 -7.19
CA VAL A 520 1.76 18.10 -6.33
C VAL A 520 2.69 17.23 -7.17
N GLU A 521 2.20 16.61 -8.24
CA GLU A 521 2.98 15.72 -9.11
C GLU A 521 3.06 16.26 -10.54
N GLY A 522 4.13 15.90 -11.25
CA GLY A 522 4.34 16.19 -12.66
C GLY A 522 5.70 16.82 -12.96
N GLN A 523 6.13 16.72 -14.22
CA GLN A 523 7.47 17.14 -14.65
C GLN A 523 7.74 18.63 -14.36
N GLU A 524 6.74 19.49 -14.51
CA GLU A 524 6.87 20.92 -14.26
C GLU A 524 7.19 21.18 -12.78
N THR A 525 6.54 20.46 -11.88
CA THR A 525 6.80 20.55 -10.44
C THR A 525 8.17 20.01 -10.09
N TYR A 526 8.56 18.87 -10.66
CA TYR A 526 9.88 18.30 -10.41
C TYR A 526 11.02 19.18 -10.92
N ASP A 527 10.84 19.82 -12.07
CA ASP A 527 11.80 20.82 -12.58
C ASP A 527 11.87 22.04 -11.63
N ALA A 528 10.75 22.46 -11.05
CA ALA A 528 10.69 23.52 -10.06
C ALA A 528 11.42 23.16 -8.74
N LEU A 529 11.30 21.91 -8.27
CA LEU A 529 12.05 21.41 -7.09
C LEU A 529 13.57 21.54 -7.31
N GLU A 530 14.04 21.15 -8.49
CA GLU A 530 15.46 21.27 -8.84
C GLU A 530 15.91 22.72 -8.98
N GLU A 531 15.06 23.64 -9.49
CA GLU A 531 15.35 25.08 -9.54
C GLU A 531 15.44 25.66 -8.13
N ILE A 532 14.47 25.38 -7.26
CA ILE A 532 14.46 25.82 -5.85
C ILE A 532 15.72 25.33 -5.13
N ARG A 533 16.04 24.04 -5.27
CA ARG A 533 17.30 23.46 -4.75
C ARG A 533 18.52 24.21 -5.26
N GLY A 534 18.58 24.46 -6.58
CA GLY A 534 19.69 25.15 -7.21
C GLY A 534 19.87 26.60 -6.74
N ILE A 535 18.80 27.29 -6.34
CA ILE A 535 18.84 28.62 -5.75
C ILE A 535 19.46 28.55 -4.34
N ALA A 536 19.00 27.67 -3.48
CA ALA A 536 19.50 27.52 -2.11
C ALA A 536 20.94 26.96 -2.09
N ALA A 537 21.27 26.02 -2.96
CA ALA A 537 22.58 25.41 -3.07
C ALA A 537 23.70 26.37 -3.43
N LYS A 538 23.40 27.50 -4.10
CA LYS A 538 24.38 28.54 -4.39
C LYS A 538 24.93 29.20 -3.12
N TYR A 539 24.20 29.15 -2.02
CA TYR A 539 24.58 29.76 -0.75
C TYR A 539 25.10 28.72 0.25
N TYR A 540 24.52 27.52 0.25
CA TYR A 540 24.75 26.49 1.28
C TYR A 540 25.47 25.25 0.77
N GLY A 541 25.60 25.09 -0.57
CA GLY A 541 26.07 23.85 -1.19
C GLY A 541 24.96 22.80 -1.33
N THR A 542 25.07 21.97 -2.34
CA THR A 542 23.99 21.02 -2.73
C THR A 542 23.69 20.01 -1.61
N ASP A 543 24.72 19.52 -0.93
CA ASP A 543 24.59 18.46 0.08
C ASP A 543 23.94 18.93 1.40
N ASN A 544 23.79 20.25 1.55
CA ASN A 544 23.27 20.87 2.78
C ASN A 544 21.85 21.42 2.62
N VAL A 545 21.22 21.25 1.45
CA VAL A 545 19.87 21.68 1.18
C VAL A 545 18.96 20.47 1.12
N VAL A 546 17.95 20.43 1.96
CA VAL A 546 16.98 19.34 2.04
C VAL A 546 15.58 19.87 1.72
N LEU A 547 14.91 19.24 0.77
CA LEU A 547 13.53 19.57 0.41
C LEU A 547 12.58 18.50 0.95
N VAL A 548 11.46 18.94 1.52
CA VAL A 548 10.43 18.04 2.08
C VAL A 548 9.04 18.56 1.73
N GLY A 549 8.19 17.68 1.23
CA GLY A 549 6.78 17.97 0.91
C GLY A 549 6.17 16.82 0.14
N ASN A 550 4.88 16.93 -0.17
CA ASN A 550 4.19 15.89 -0.94
C ASN A 550 4.84 15.70 -2.31
N SER A 551 5.24 16.80 -2.98
CA SER A 551 5.91 16.75 -4.28
C SER A 551 7.26 16.03 -4.25
N THR A 552 8.05 16.15 -3.18
CA THR A 552 9.32 15.41 -3.03
C THR A 552 9.06 13.94 -2.74
N SER A 553 8.03 13.64 -1.95
CA SER A 553 7.59 12.27 -1.68
C SER A 553 7.19 11.55 -2.97
N ASP A 554 6.36 12.19 -3.79
CA ASP A 554 5.90 11.62 -5.06
C ASP A 554 7.04 11.44 -6.07
N HIS A 555 7.98 12.38 -6.11
CA HIS A 555 9.19 12.27 -6.93
C HIS A 555 10.09 11.09 -6.49
N ASP A 556 10.28 10.89 -5.18
CA ASP A 556 11.02 9.75 -4.63
C ASP A 556 10.31 8.42 -4.95
N LEU A 557 8.97 8.38 -4.87
CA LEU A 557 8.15 7.23 -5.24
C LEU A 557 8.26 6.92 -6.73
N GLU A 558 8.19 7.92 -7.62
CA GLU A 558 8.37 7.74 -9.06
C GLU A 558 9.75 7.17 -9.40
N SER A 559 10.80 7.72 -8.78
CA SER A 559 12.17 7.27 -9.01
C SER A 559 12.38 5.81 -8.60
N SER A 560 11.78 5.40 -7.48
CA SER A 560 11.84 4.02 -6.96
C SER A 560 11.00 3.07 -7.80
N PHE A 561 9.85 3.51 -8.32
CA PHE A 561 8.91 2.68 -9.07
C PHE A 561 9.52 2.04 -10.32
N ALA A 562 10.30 2.77 -11.10
CA ALA A 562 10.91 2.25 -12.32
C ALA A 562 11.82 1.04 -12.03
N SER A 563 12.59 1.10 -10.95
CA SER A 563 13.44 -0.01 -10.47
C SER A 563 12.61 -1.17 -9.95
N ASP A 564 11.64 -0.88 -9.08
CA ASP A 564 10.79 -1.89 -8.45
C ASP A 564 9.95 -2.65 -9.47
N ASN A 565 9.44 -1.98 -10.50
CA ASN A 565 8.70 -2.61 -11.57
C ASN A 565 9.53 -3.68 -12.30
N ILE A 566 10.80 -3.38 -12.62
CA ILE A 566 11.71 -4.33 -13.26
C ILE A 566 12.02 -5.49 -12.31
N ILE A 567 12.35 -5.20 -11.05
CA ILE A 567 12.68 -6.20 -10.04
C ILE A 567 11.51 -7.18 -9.87
N ILE A 568 10.30 -6.68 -9.65
CA ILE A 568 9.10 -7.52 -9.46
C ILE A 568 8.84 -8.37 -10.71
N SER A 569 8.79 -7.75 -11.89
CA SER A 569 8.46 -8.45 -13.12
C SER A 569 9.44 -9.57 -13.43
N VAL A 570 10.75 -9.33 -13.24
CA VAL A 570 11.79 -10.32 -13.51
C VAL A 570 11.83 -11.40 -12.43
N LEU A 571 11.82 -11.04 -11.14
CA LEU A 571 11.94 -12.00 -10.06
C LEU A 571 10.71 -12.90 -9.95
N THR A 572 9.50 -12.36 -10.07
CA THR A 572 8.28 -13.19 -10.03
C THR A 572 8.26 -14.18 -11.19
N ALA A 573 8.55 -13.73 -12.41
CA ALA A 573 8.61 -14.63 -13.57
C ALA A 573 9.71 -15.68 -13.42
N LEU A 574 10.90 -15.31 -12.92
CA LEU A 574 12.02 -16.22 -12.72
C LEU A 574 11.71 -17.27 -11.65
N PHE A 575 11.22 -16.86 -10.48
CA PHE A 575 10.89 -17.78 -9.41
C PHE A 575 9.79 -18.76 -9.81
N VAL A 576 8.73 -18.26 -10.43
CA VAL A 576 7.65 -19.11 -10.96
C VAL A 576 8.19 -20.08 -12.01
N MET A 577 9.02 -19.63 -12.96
CA MET A 577 9.63 -20.51 -13.96
C MET A 577 10.47 -21.61 -13.34
N ILE A 578 11.28 -21.30 -12.31
CA ILE A 578 12.10 -22.30 -11.60
C ILE A 578 11.21 -23.34 -10.92
N ILE A 579 10.17 -22.93 -10.22
CA ILE A 579 9.25 -23.83 -9.52
C ILE A 579 8.52 -24.73 -10.53
N LEU A 580 7.99 -24.16 -11.62
CA LEU A 580 7.30 -24.92 -12.64
C LEU A 580 8.23 -25.89 -13.39
N PHE A 581 9.50 -25.51 -13.58
CA PHE A 581 10.51 -26.37 -14.17
C PHE A 581 10.70 -27.67 -13.34
N PHE A 582 10.82 -27.53 -12.02
CA PHE A 582 10.92 -28.70 -11.12
C PHE A 582 9.60 -29.47 -11.03
N THR A 583 8.46 -28.78 -11.03
CA THR A 583 7.13 -29.39 -10.93
C THR A 583 6.81 -30.25 -12.15
N PHE A 584 7.02 -29.72 -13.35
CA PHE A 584 6.66 -30.41 -14.60
C PHE A 584 7.80 -31.20 -15.23
N GLN A 585 9.03 -31.03 -14.74
CA GLN A 585 10.24 -31.65 -15.31
C GLN A 585 10.34 -31.40 -16.84
N SER A 586 9.97 -30.19 -17.27
CA SER A 586 10.00 -29.74 -18.65
C SER A 586 10.44 -28.29 -18.67
N ALA A 587 11.31 -27.90 -19.62
CA ALA A 587 11.74 -26.51 -19.76
C ALA A 587 10.76 -25.67 -20.61
N GLY A 588 10.05 -26.28 -21.54
CA GLY A 588 9.16 -25.56 -22.46
C GLY A 588 7.81 -25.19 -21.84
N LEU A 589 7.25 -26.07 -21.00
CA LEU A 589 5.94 -25.85 -20.40
C LEU A 589 5.92 -24.61 -19.50
N PRO A 590 6.86 -24.39 -18.56
CA PRO A 590 6.92 -23.18 -17.75
C PRO A 590 6.88 -21.89 -18.56
N VAL A 591 7.64 -21.84 -19.66
CA VAL A 591 7.67 -20.64 -20.51
C VAL A 591 6.29 -20.33 -21.10
N LEU A 592 5.57 -21.36 -21.58
CA LEU A 592 4.22 -21.18 -22.13
C LEU A 592 3.22 -20.69 -21.07
N LEU A 593 3.32 -21.22 -19.84
CA LEU A 593 2.44 -20.84 -18.75
C LEU A 593 2.72 -19.41 -18.27
N VAL A 594 3.98 -19.11 -17.99
CA VAL A 594 4.39 -17.76 -17.56
C VAL A 594 4.04 -16.71 -18.62
N LEU A 595 4.24 -17.00 -19.90
CA LEU A 595 3.87 -16.08 -20.99
C LEU A 595 2.35 -15.80 -21.02
N THR A 596 1.53 -16.82 -20.76
CA THR A 596 0.07 -16.65 -20.70
C THR A 596 -0.35 -15.75 -19.56
N ILE A 597 0.22 -15.93 -18.36
CA ILE A 597 -0.10 -15.11 -17.19
C ILE A 597 0.51 -13.71 -17.30
N GLN A 598 1.74 -13.58 -17.78
CA GLN A 598 2.33 -12.26 -18.07
C GLN A 598 1.47 -11.48 -19.07
N GLY A 599 0.91 -12.17 -20.06
CA GLY A 599 -0.04 -11.58 -21.00
C GLY A 599 -1.30 -11.08 -20.30
N SER A 600 -1.80 -11.80 -19.30
CA SER A 600 -2.96 -11.35 -18.52
C SER A 600 -2.67 -10.08 -17.70
N ILE A 601 -1.45 -9.94 -17.18
CA ILE A 601 -0.99 -8.75 -16.45
C ILE A 601 -0.94 -7.55 -17.40
N TRP A 602 -0.30 -7.71 -18.57
CA TRP A 602 -0.24 -6.63 -19.56
C TRP A 602 -1.63 -6.20 -20.05
N ILE A 603 -2.55 -7.15 -20.28
CA ILE A 603 -3.92 -6.83 -20.67
C ILE A 603 -4.65 -6.09 -19.52
N ASN A 604 -4.44 -6.51 -18.26
CA ASN A 604 -5.04 -5.87 -17.09
C ASN A 604 -4.69 -4.37 -17.05
N PHE A 605 -3.44 -4.02 -17.25
CA PHE A 605 -2.98 -2.63 -17.20
C PHE A 605 -3.07 -1.88 -18.53
N ALA A 606 -3.26 -2.57 -19.64
CA ALA A 606 -3.63 -1.94 -20.91
C ALA A 606 -5.05 -1.37 -20.91
N VAL A 607 -5.97 -1.94 -20.11
CA VAL A 607 -7.37 -1.47 -20.04
C VAL A 607 -7.46 -0.01 -19.56
N PRO A 608 -6.91 0.40 -18.39
CA PRO A 608 -6.94 1.80 -17.98
C PRO A 608 -6.19 2.70 -18.95
N ALA A 609 -5.05 2.28 -19.49
CA ALA A 609 -4.31 3.04 -20.50
C ALA A 609 -5.15 3.36 -21.75
N LEU A 610 -5.94 2.38 -22.24
CA LEU A 610 -6.87 2.59 -23.35
C LEU A 610 -8.06 3.48 -23.02
N GLN A 611 -8.44 3.56 -21.75
CA GLN A 611 -9.52 4.42 -21.25
C GLN A 611 -9.05 5.83 -20.89
N GLY A 612 -7.74 6.09 -20.97
CA GLY A 612 -7.14 7.35 -20.51
C GLY A 612 -7.24 7.55 -18.98
N GLN A 613 -7.32 6.45 -18.25
CA GLN A 613 -7.35 6.45 -16.78
C GLN A 613 -5.94 6.25 -16.23
N THR A 614 -5.66 6.90 -15.12
CA THR A 614 -4.44 6.71 -14.34
C THR A 614 -4.54 5.47 -13.45
N VAL A 615 -3.39 4.92 -13.05
CA VAL A 615 -3.29 3.79 -12.14
C VAL A 615 -2.36 4.15 -11.00
N PHE A 616 -2.77 3.89 -9.77
CA PHE A 616 -1.89 4.08 -8.63
C PHE A 616 -0.73 3.09 -8.67
N PHE A 617 0.50 3.57 -8.57
CA PHE A 617 1.72 2.79 -8.80
C PHE A 617 1.81 1.54 -7.91
N ILE A 618 1.39 1.65 -6.64
CA ILE A 618 1.40 0.53 -5.69
C ILE A 618 0.44 -0.59 -6.15
N ALA A 619 -0.73 -0.22 -6.67
CA ALA A 619 -1.69 -1.21 -7.18
C ALA A 619 -1.10 -2.00 -8.36
N TYR A 620 -0.32 -1.35 -9.22
CA TYR A 620 0.40 -2.05 -10.29
C TYR A 620 1.42 -3.05 -9.74
N LEU A 621 2.31 -2.63 -8.84
CA LEU A 621 3.39 -3.47 -8.31
C LEU A 621 2.83 -4.68 -7.54
N ILE A 622 1.92 -4.44 -6.60
CA ILE A 622 1.34 -5.47 -5.75
C ILE A 622 0.51 -6.46 -6.58
N VAL A 623 -0.37 -5.94 -7.44
CA VAL A 623 -1.27 -6.81 -8.23
C VAL A 623 -0.50 -7.60 -9.27
N SER A 624 0.56 -7.05 -9.89
CA SER A 624 1.40 -7.80 -10.82
C SER A 624 2.05 -9.01 -10.16
N ALA A 625 2.58 -8.86 -8.95
CA ALA A 625 3.19 -9.95 -8.19
C ALA A 625 2.14 -10.99 -7.76
N ILE A 626 1.01 -10.54 -7.20
CA ILE A 626 -0.09 -11.43 -6.76
C ILE A 626 -0.69 -12.17 -7.96
N GLN A 627 -0.96 -11.47 -9.05
CA GLN A 627 -1.55 -12.06 -10.26
C GLN A 627 -0.61 -13.12 -10.86
N MET A 628 0.70 -12.86 -10.97
CA MET A 628 1.66 -13.86 -11.43
C MET A 628 1.70 -15.08 -10.50
N GLY A 629 1.77 -14.88 -9.18
CA GLY A 629 1.89 -15.96 -8.22
C GLY A 629 0.61 -16.78 -8.03
N ALA A 630 -0.54 -16.12 -7.95
CA ALA A 630 -1.80 -16.75 -7.61
C ALA A 630 -2.58 -17.28 -8.82
N THR A 631 -2.57 -16.56 -9.97
CA THR A 631 -3.38 -17.00 -11.11
C THR A 631 -2.68 -18.05 -11.98
N ILE A 632 -1.37 -18.24 -11.83
CA ILE A 632 -0.63 -19.33 -12.47
C ILE A 632 -1.17 -20.71 -12.04
N ASP A 633 -1.77 -20.80 -10.84
CA ASP A 633 -2.33 -22.02 -10.30
C ASP A 633 -3.44 -22.58 -11.20
N TYR A 634 -4.24 -21.73 -11.83
CA TYR A 634 -5.25 -22.14 -12.80
C TYR A 634 -4.61 -22.80 -14.04
N ALA A 635 -3.50 -22.26 -14.48
CA ALA A 635 -2.73 -22.83 -15.60
C ALA A 635 -2.05 -24.16 -15.19
N ILE A 636 -1.58 -24.30 -13.95
CA ILE A 636 -1.02 -25.54 -13.39
C ILE A 636 -2.08 -26.65 -13.37
N VAL A 637 -3.30 -26.36 -12.89
CA VAL A 637 -4.39 -27.33 -12.82
C VAL A 637 -4.75 -27.88 -14.21
N ILE A 638 -4.91 -27.00 -15.20
CA ILE A 638 -5.15 -27.46 -16.59
C ILE A 638 -4.01 -28.28 -17.12
N SER A 639 -2.76 -27.83 -16.93
CA SER A 639 -1.58 -28.48 -17.48
C SER A 639 -1.32 -29.85 -16.86
N ASN A 640 -1.47 -29.97 -15.53
CA ASN A 640 -1.36 -31.25 -14.83
C ASN A 640 -2.37 -32.26 -15.34
N ARG A 641 -3.65 -31.84 -15.45
CA ARG A 641 -4.72 -32.72 -15.93
C ARG A 641 -4.53 -33.12 -17.39
N TYR A 642 -4.11 -32.17 -18.23
CA TYR A 642 -3.78 -32.45 -19.63
C TYR A 642 -2.65 -33.46 -19.78
N LEU A 643 -1.55 -33.31 -19.02
CA LEU A 643 -0.41 -34.22 -19.05
C LEU A 643 -0.75 -35.63 -18.54
N GLN A 644 -1.71 -35.77 -17.63
CA GLN A 644 -2.23 -37.06 -17.19
C GLN A 644 -3.08 -37.72 -18.28
N LEU A 645 -4.11 -37.01 -18.77
CA LEU A 645 -5.10 -37.57 -19.69
C LEU A 645 -4.54 -37.87 -21.09
N LYS A 646 -3.54 -37.10 -21.57
CA LYS A 646 -2.88 -37.38 -22.85
C LYS A 646 -2.14 -38.73 -22.90
N LYS A 647 -1.84 -39.34 -21.74
CA LYS A 647 -1.24 -40.68 -21.67
C LYS A 647 -2.28 -41.79 -21.84
N GLU A 648 -3.55 -41.48 -21.61
CA GLU A 648 -4.64 -42.46 -21.57
C GLU A 648 -5.55 -42.36 -22.80
N MET A 649 -5.62 -41.20 -23.45
CA MET A 649 -6.52 -40.94 -24.57
C MET A 649 -5.91 -40.05 -25.64
N GLN A 650 -6.59 -39.89 -26.79
CA GLN A 650 -6.13 -39.00 -27.87
C GLN A 650 -6.07 -37.54 -27.43
N LEU A 651 -5.07 -36.78 -27.91
CA LEU A 651 -4.86 -35.37 -27.53
C LEU A 651 -6.12 -34.48 -27.63
N LYS A 652 -6.99 -34.71 -28.62
CA LYS A 652 -8.21 -33.95 -28.80
C LYS A 652 -9.24 -34.23 -27.69
N ASP A 653 -9.40 -35.50 -27.33
CA ASP A 653 -10.35 -35.90 -26.31
C ASP A 653 -9.78 -35.61 -24.91
N ALA A 654 -8.46 -35.77 -24.75
CA ALA A 654 -7.75 -35.38 -23.53
C ALA A 654 -7.97 -33.90 -23.19
N MET A 655 -7.88 -32.99 -24.16
CA MET A 655 -8.12 -31.57 -23.89
C MET A 655 -9.57 -31.27 -23.52
N ILE A 656 -10.55 -31.90 -24.16
CA ILE A 656 -11.97 -31.74 -23.83
C ILE A 656 -12.23 -32.20 -22.39
N GLU A 657 -11.71 -33.36 -22.04
CA GLU A 657 -11.91 -33.91 -20.69
C GLU A 657 -11.13 -33.14 -19.63
N THR A 658 -9.91 -32.66 -19.96
CA THR A 658 -9.14 -31.75 -19.10
C THR A 658 -9.96 -30.53 -18.72
N LEU A 659 -10.55 -29.84 -19.68
CA LEU A 659 -11.37 -28.65 -19.41
C LEU A 659 -12.61 -28.98 -18.61
N ASN A 660 -13.30 -30.09 -18.90
CA ASN A 660 -14.48 -30.50 -18.13
C ASN A 660 -14.17 -30.79 -16.66
N GLN A 661 -12.99 -31.35 -16.37
CA GLN A 661 -12.59 -31.72 -15.01
C GLN A 661 -11.95 -30.55 -14.25
N SER A 662 -11.23 -29.64 -14.92
CA SER A 662 -10.56 -28.50 -14.29
C SER A 662 -11.46 -27.28 -14.11
N PHE A 663 -12.51 -27.16 -14.95
CA PHE A 663 -13.38 -25.97 -14.95
C PHE A 663 -14.05 -25.68 -13.60
N PRO A 664 -14.64 -26.67 -12.88
CA PRO A 664 -15.30 -26.39 -11.61
C PRO A 664 -14.35 -25.72 -10.59
N THR A 665 -13.13 -26.23 -10.45
CA THR A 665 -12.13 -25.70 -9.51
C THR A 665 -11.72 -24.28 -9.91
N ILE A 666 -11.37 -24.05 -11.19
CA ILE A 666 -10.96 -22.74 -11.71
C ILE A 666 -12.11 -21.71 -11.59
N PHE A 667 -13.33 -22.13 -11.90
CA PHE A 667 -14.50 -21.26 -11.78
C PHE A 667 -14.76 -20.86 -10.34
N THR A 668 -14.69 -21.81 -9.41
CA THR A 668 -14.93 -21.55 -7.99
C THR A 668 -13.92 -20.55 -7.42
N SER A 669 -12.65 -20.88 -7.51
CA SER A 669 -11.59 -20.05 -6.92
C SER A 669 -11.45 -18.72 -7.64
N GLY A 670 -11.44 -18.75 -8.96
CA GLY A 670 -11.33 -17.55 -9.75
C GLY A 670 -12.49 -16.58 -9.58
N SER A 671 -13.73 -17.09 -9.44
CA SER A 671 -14.90 -16.23 -9.15
C SER A 671 -14.80 -15.60 -7.76
N ILE A 672 -14.34 -16.35 -6.76
CA ILE A 672 -14.17 -15.84 -5.40
C ILE A 672 -13.13 -14.71 -5.39
N LEU A 673 -11.95 -14.92 -5.99
CA LEU A 673 -10.89 -13.91 -6.03
C LEU A 673 -11.32 -12.69 -6.85
N THR A 674 -12.00 -12.89 -7.98
CA THR A 674 -12.53 -11.80 -8.82
C THR A 674 -13.56 -10.97 -8.05
N CYS A 675 -14.54 -11.61 -7.42
CA CYS A 675 -15.57 -10.92 -6.65
C CYS A 675 -14.99 -10.23 -5.41
N ALA A 676 -14.05 -10.86 -4.70
CA ALA A 676 -13.37 -10.26 -3.57
C ALA A 676 -12.62 -8.98 -3.98
N GLY A 677 -11.89 -9.02 -5.12
CA GLY A 677 -11.21 -7.84 -5.65
C GLY A 677 -12.18 -6.69 -5.97
N PHE A 678 -13.27 -6.95 -6.68
CA PHE A 678 -14.27 -5.91 -6.98
C PHE A 678 -15.00 -5.41 -5.73
N LEU A 679 -15.27 -6.27 -4.74
CA LEU A 679 -15.85 -5.83 -3.46
C LEU A 679 -14.95 -4.84 -2.74
N ILE A 680 -13.64 -5.13 -2.68
CA ILE A 680 -12.66 -4.21 -2.11
C ILE A 680 -12.71 -2.88 -2.87
N GLY A 681 -12.70 -2.93 -4.20
CA GLY A 681 -12.69 -1.75 -5.04
C GLY A 681 -13.91 -0.83 -4.93
N GLU A 682 -15.10 -1.39 -4.64
CA GLU A 682 -16.36 -0.65 -4.57
C GLU A 682 -16.69 -0.16 -3.14
N ILE A 683 -16.17 -0.83 -2.11
CA ILE A 683 -16.58 -0.57 -0.73
C ILE A 683 -15.51 0.18 0.07
N ALA A 684 -14.23 -0.06 -0.22
CA ALA A 684 -13.16 0.59 0.52
C ALA A 684 -13.20 2.11 0.32
N SER A 685 -13.19 2.85 1.42
CA SER A 685 -13.08 4.32 1.43
C SER A 685 -11.63 4.78 1.23
N ASP A 686 -10.64 3.95 1.58
CA ASP A 686 -9.26 4.20 1.25
C ASP A 686 -9.02 3.95 -0.24
N ALA A 687 -8.56 4.99 -0.93
CA ALA A 687 -8.39 5.00 -2.38
C ALA A 687 -7.30 4.02 -2.86
N THR A 688 -6.24 3.83 -2.07
CA THR A 688 -5.16 2.88 -2.35
C THR A 688 -5.66 1.45 -2.31
N VAL A 689 -6.38 1.09 -1.24
CA VAL A 689 -6.99 -0.22 -1.04
C VAL A 689 -8.01 -0.51 -2.15
N ALA A 690 -8.84 0.47 -2.50
CA ALA A 690 -9.82 0.37 -3.59
C ALA A 690 -9.13 0.13 -4.96
N SER A 691 -8.07 0.88 -5.27
CA SER A 691 -7.31 0.72 -6.52
C SER A 691 -6.70 -0.68 -6.67
N ILE A 692 -6.10 -1.21 -5.58
CA ILE A 692 -5.58 -2.58 -5.53
C ILE A 692 -6.72 -3.59 -5.78
N GLY A 693 -7.87 -3.38 -5.15
CA GLY A 693 -9.03 -4.25 -5.29
C GLY A 693 -9.53 -4.35 -6.73
N VAL A 694 -9.78 -3.20 -7.38
CA VAL A 694 -10.24 -3.14 -8.79
C VAL A 694 -9.24 -3.82 -9.73
N ALA A 695 -7.95 -3.50 -9.59
CA ALA A 695 -6.90 -4.07 -10.43
C ALA A 695 -6.79 -5.60 -10.25
N LEU A 696 -6.91 -6.11 -9.01
CA LEU A 696 -6.88 -7.53 -8.70
C LEU A 696 -8.10 -8.27 -9.27
N GLY A 697 -9.31 -7.72 -9.06
CA GLY A 697 -10.55 -8.33 -9.57
C GLY A 697 -10.54 -8.43 -11.09
N ARG A 698 -10.19 -7.35 -11.79
CA ARG A 698 -10.06 -7.30 -13.25
C ARG A 698 -8.96 -8.24 -13.74
N GLY A 699 -7.79 -8.22 -13.11
CA GLY A 699 -6.65 -9.06 -13.49
C GLY A 699 -6.95 -10.55 -13.35
N THR A 700 -7.61 -10.96 -12.28
CA THR A 700 -8.04 -12.35 -12.07
C THR A 700 -9.03 -12.79 -13.12
N LEU A 701 -10.05 -11.97 -13.43
CA LEU A 701 -11.04 -12.28 -14.46
C LEU A 701 -10.38 -12.47 -15.84
N ILE A 702 -9.45 -11.59 -16.20
CA ILE A 702 -8.67 -11.70 -17.45
C ILE A 702 -7.85 -13.00 -17.45
N SER A 703 -7.20 -13.34 -16.34
CA SER A 703 -6.40 -14.57 -16.22
C SER A 703 -7.27 -15.81 -16.43
N ILE A 704 -8.47 -15.87 -15.82
CA ILE A 704 -9.40 -16.99 -16.00
C ILE A 704 -9.79 -17.13 -17.49
N ILE A 705 -10.13 -16.01 -18.14
CA ILE A 705 -10.51 -16.01 -19.56
C ILE A 705 -9.33 -16.55 -20.40
N LEU A 706 -8.11 -16.09 -20.20
CA LEU A 706 -6.94 -16.57 -20.96
C LEU A 706 -6.64 -18.03 -20.67
N VAL A 707 -6.73 -18.47 -19.43
CA VAL A 707 -6.45 -19.85 -19.04
C VAL A 707 -7.53 -20.81 -19.60
N LEU A 708 -8.76 -20.40 -19.74
CA LEU A 708 -9.84 -21.26 -20.29
C LEU A 708 -9.91 -21.21 -21.82
N PHE A 709 -9.65 -20.07 -22.46
CA PHE A 709 -9.89 -19.88 -23.88
C PHE A 709 -8.65 -19.73 -24.76
N VAL A 710 -7.45 -19.52 -24.17
CA VAL A 710 -6.19 -19.33 -24.90
C VAL A 710 -5.15 -20.41 -24.56
N LEU A 711 -4.97 -20.70 -23.28
CA LEU A 711 -3.97 -21.68 -22.83
C LEU A 711 -4.21 -23.09 -23.43
N PRO A 712 -5.44 -23.62 -23.56
CA PRO A 712 -5.66 -24.94 -24.16
C PRO A 712 -5.12 -25.06 -25.59
N GLN A 713 -5.26 -23.99 -26.39
CA GLN A 713 -4.73 -23.96 -27.76
C GLN A 713 -3.19 -23.89 -27.76
N ILE A 714 -2.62 -23.11 -26.81
CA ILE A 714 -1.17 -23.02 -26.64
C ILE A 714 -0.58 -24.38 -26.26
N LEU A 715 -1.24 -25.11 -25.34
CA LEU A 715 -0.81 -26.46 -24.93
C LEU A 715 -0.90 -27.46 -26.08
N LEU A 716 -2.00 -27.43 -26.86
CA LEU A 716 -2.18 -28.31 -28.02
C LEU A 716 -1.18 -28.03 -29.15
N LEU A 717 -0.84 -26.77 -29.40
CA LEU A 717 0.15 -26.39 -30.42
C LEU A 717 1.58 -26.63 -29.93
N GLY A 718 1.83 -26.33 -28.65
CA GLY A 718 3.11 -26.45 -27.98
C GLY A 718 3.45 -27.86 -27.49
N ASP A 719 2.58 -28.87 -27.69
CA ASP A 719 2.78 -30.23 -27.18
C ASP A 719 4.11 -30.83 -27.63
N ILE A 720 4.53 -30.58 -28.88
CA ILE A 720 5.81 -30.99 -29.45
C ILE A 720 6.99 -30.35 -28.66
N ILE A 721 6.85 -29.09 -28.27
CA ILE A 721 7.88 -28.36 -27.51
C ILE A 721 7.96 -28.96 -26.10
N ILE A 722 6.81 -29.22 -25.46
CA ILE A 722 6.72 -29.83 -24.15
C ILE A 722 7.40 -31.19 -24.12
N GLU A 723 7.14 -32.05 -25.12
CA GLU A 723 7.75 -33.37 -25.18
C GLU A 723 9.28 -33.33 -25.49
N LYS A 724 9.72 -32.44 -26.39
CA LYS A 724 11.15 -32.32 -26.72
C LYS A 724 12.00 -31.73 -25.59
N THR A 725 11.36 -30.94 -24.70
CA THR A 725 12.03 -30.29 -23.56
C THR A 725 11.79 -31.01 -22.24
N ALA A 726 11.09 -32.14 -22.24
CA ALA A 726 10.91 -33.00 -21.09
C ALA A 726 12.25 -33.56 -20.62
N LEU A 727 12.58 -33.34 -19.36
CA LEU A 727 13.75 -33.92 -18.74
C LEU A 727 13.44 -35.36 -18.34
N THR A 728 13.99 -36.33 -19.07
CA THR A 728 14.05 -37.71 -18.61
C THR A 728 15.11 -37.81 -17.48
N MET A 729 14.86 -37.24 -16.35
CA MET A 729 15.64 -37.59 -15.17
C MET A 729 15.24 -39.01 -14.80
N ASN A 730 16.07 -39.97 -15.20
CA ASN A 730 16.13 -41.29 -14.58
C ASN A 730 16.63 -41.13 -13.14
N ILE A 731 15.81 -40.53 -12.30
CA ILE A 731 15.90 -40.78 -10.86
C ILE A 731 15.42 -42.21 -10.75
N ALA A 732 16.38 -43.16 -10.70
CA ALA A 732 16.11 -44.52 -10.39
C ALA A 732 15.35 -44.53 -9.07
N ARG A 733 14.01 -44.55 -9.15
CA ARG A 733 13.22 -44.97 -8.00
C ARG A 733 13.72 -46.39 -7.72
N PRO A 734 14.18 -46.70 -6.49
CA PRO A 734 14.48 -48.06 -6.17
C PRO A 734 13.19 -48.83 -6.50
N GLN A 735 13.23 -49.63 -7.55
CA GLN A 735 12.17 -50.61 -7.79
C GLN A 735 12.12 -51.42 -6.52
N LYS A 736 11.04 -51.26 -5.75
CA LYS A 736 10.71 -52.23 -4.73
C LYS A 736 10.53 -53.51 -5.52
N GLU A 737 11.54 -54.39 -5.47
CA GLU A 737 11.38 -55.75 -5.91
C GLU A 737 10.22 -56.32 -5.10
N VAL A 738 9.08 -56.47 -5.76
CA VAL A 738 7.96 -57.19 -5.20
C VAL A 738 8.34 -58.67 -5.36
N ALA A 739 9.12 -59.15 -4.42
CA ALA A 739 9.32 -60.56 -4.25
C ALA A 739 8.01 -61.19 -3.73
N GLY A 740 7.14 -61.58 -4.66
CA GLY A 740 5.87 -62.24 -4.32
C GLY A 740 5.29 -62.95 -5.54
N ARG A 741 4.74 -64.14 -5.32
CA ARG A 741 3.98 -64.87 -6.37
C ARG A 741 2.72 -64.10 -6.70
N VAL A 742 2.67 -63.51 -7.93
CA VAL A 742 1.47 -62.88 -8.47
C VAL A 742 0.66 -63.87 -9.28
N ARG A 743 -0.59 -64.10 -8.92
CA ARG A 743 -1.50 -64.93 -9.72
C ARG A 743 -2.28 -64.02 -10.67
N VAL A 744 -2.00 -64.14 -11.96
CA VAL A 744 -2.76 -63.40 -13.00
C VAL A 744 -3.74 -64.40 -13.64
N THR A 745 -5.04 -64.10 -13.57
CA THR A 745 -6.10 -64.82 -14.26
C THR A 745 -6.72 -63.90 -15.29
N GLY A 746 -6.42 -64.12 -16.59
CA GLY A 746 -6.94 -63.32 -17.68
C GLY A 746 -6.07 -63.32 -18.95
N HIS A 747 -6.50 -62.59 -19.95
CA HIS A 747 -5.72 -62.43 -21.20
C HIS A 747 -4.66 -61.36 -20.99
N VAL A 748 -3.38 -61.73 -21.05
CA VAL A 748 -2.26 -60.78 -20.99
C VAL A 748 -1.72 -60.56 -22.39
N LYS A 749 -1.72 -59.31 -22.88
CA LYS A 749 -1.11 -58.88 -24.13
C LYS A 749 -0.08 -57.79 -23.80
N GLY A 750 1.21 -58.17 -23.78
CA GLY A 750 2.30 -57.25 -23.48
C GLY A 750 3.66 -57.84 -23.76
N TYR A 751 4.71 -57.01 -23.72
CA TYR A 751 6.11 -57.41 -23.86
C TYR A 751 6.71 -57.56 -22.47
N VAL A 752 7.31 -58.73 -22.21
CA VAL A 752 7.99 -58.97 -20.94
C VAL A 752 9.47 -59.20 -21.20
N GLN A 753 10.32 -58.42 -20.57
CA GLN A 753 11.77 -58.56 -20.69
C GLN A 753 12.32 -58.90 -19.31
N GLY A 754 12.79 -60.16 -19.13
CA GLY A 754 13.34 -60.69 -17.86
C GLY A 754 13.19 -62.20 -17.77
N GLU A 755 13.74 -62.81 -16.72
CA GLU A 755 13.52 -64.22 -16.37
C GLU A 755 12.14 -64.39 -15.72
N ILE A 756 11.32 -65.27 -16.27
CA ILE A 756 10.01 -65.64 -15.72
C ILE A 756 10.08 -67.05 -15.15
N ASP A 757 9.96 -67.15 -13.82
CA ASP A 757 9.73 -68.41 -13.13
C ASP A 757 8.24 -68.51 -12.74
N ALA A 758 7.43 -69.13 -13.59
CA ALA A 758 5.99 -69.23 -13.38
C ALA A 758 5.42 -70.52 -13.99
N ASP A 759 4.42 -71.09 -13.26
CA ASP A 759 3.59 -72.12 -13.85
C ASP A 759 2.51 -71.48 -14.74
N ILE A 760 2.65 -71.67 -16.07
CA ILE A 760 1.75 -71.12 -17.04
C ILE A 760 0.88 -72.21 -17.66
N GLN A 761 -0.44 -72.16 -17.41
CA GLN A 761 -1.43 -73.00 -18.09
C GLN A 761 -2.16 -72.15 -19.14
N GLY A 762 -1.83 -72.44 -20.43
CA GLY A 762 -2.47 -71.75 -21.58
C GLY A 762 -1.73 -71.98 -22.89
N THR A 763 -2.31 -71.50 -23.99
CA THR A 763 -1.70 -71.55 -25.33
C THR A 763 -0.78 -70.38 -25.53
N PHE A 764 0.53 -70.64 -25.79
CA PHE A 764 1.51 -69.65 -26.22
C PHE A 764 1.45 -69.54 -27.77
N GLN A 765 1.39 -68.28 -28.29
CA GLN A 765 1.86 -67.97 -29.67
C GLN A 765 3.11 -67.12 -29.53
N GLY A 766 4.26 -67.70 -29.92
CA GLY A 766 5.54 -67.00 -30.00
C GLY A 766 5.61 -66.06 -31.18
#